data_d2c533263bae2148c6547181bb651d96
#
_entry.id   d2c533263bae2148c6547181bb651d96
#
_cell.length_a   1.000
_cell.length_b   1.000
_cell.length_c   1.000
_cell.angle_alpha   90.00
_cell.angle_beta   90.00
_cell.angle_gamma   90.00
#
_symmetry.space_group_name_H-M   'P 1'
#
loop_
_entity.id
_entity.type
_entity.pdbx_description
1 polymer ?
#
loop_
_entity_poly.entity_id
_entity_poly.type
_entity_poly.pdbx_seq_one_letter_code
_entity_poly.pdbx_strand_id
1 'polypeptide(L)'
;MNFWPDFIKLKTSVGGNREQHGYEETFGQPREEQQHITVPAKHIRRILSQLEFAIRLTEEREGAFDDSVRRALSYLLRCNELDGVLTKSACRKAEELLMPCAEAAKKYKLILAGHAHLDMDWMWSYHETVASTLATFRTVLNLMEQYPEFTFSQSQASVYKMVEEYDPDMMEEIKERIREGRWEVTASAWVETDKNMPSTESLLRHIAYTKNYLQEVWGVDPDSLLIDFSPDTFGHSAFIPEIDHFGGVKYMYHCRALDGDQSLYRWRAPSGQEVLVYREQYWYNSGITPKIGLGLIDISKTCAGFKTGLIVYGVGDHGGGPTRRDIENAIEMQSWSVWPTVKFGTFLEFFREAESVREHLPILDRELNYIFSGCFTTQTRIKAANRRAEALLDDAERWMAFAGTRFNPARHEASWQNVLYAHFHDIITGSCVQDTRENALGQFSKTFAYGQTQFRKAVESIAAKIDTSSIELDEDVAMTQSEGAGVAFNMGKNLSIAQPSGVGFHTGFQNGVPNPERGCGKTRIFHLFNANAQTRTMVTELTVWDWVGDLRRMRITDAQGNDLRFQLIDGETQWFWDHRFLRLLVEAKVPGLGYTTVILREDEAANYPVYRQPQSRSEYPFDDIILENEYIKAVFHPNTGCLISLTDKETGREYVGGEACLAVIGQERGSNNAWKIGRYLKTDLLTDLISIEHKTDGCLQKSFTASYKWGMSRMKVTPILNAGEKALRYCIEVEWNEVTGQDSAPLLVFRVPHSRKVGEYLCDVPAGAVRRQPRNQDIPCLRYCAAVQNDGSVLAMMPDSKYGYRATEDALSLSLINTSSNPDPFPDRGLHTVNLALVIGRDDPKELEDTAGFLNHPAYFCSNNAHSGTLPMTDSFLELDGSSTVLSAVLPTKEADTICLRYYETAGRDDSISLHFGKTPVRAVSRDLMGCEVDSDVSIDGKTVSVTAKAHSIGQLLVTF
;
A
#
# COMPACT_ATOMS: atom_id res chain seq x y z
N MET A 1 3.06 -46.88 26.00
CA MET A 1 4.26 -46.84 26.88
C MET A 1 5.00 -45.55 26.71
N ASN A 2 5.71 -45.01 27.72
CA ASN A 2 6.55 -43.82 27.58
C ASN A 2 7.98 -44.23 27.19
N PHE A 3 8.37 -44.03 25.94
CA PHE A 3 9.70 -44.37 25.40
C PHE A 3 10.70 -43.21 25.46
N TRP A 4 10.23 -41.99 25.77
CA TRP A 4 11.07 -40.79 25.72
C TRP A 4 12.29 -40.82 26.64
N PRO A 5 12.23 -41.26 27.91
CA PRO A 5 13.42 -41.29 28.75
C PRO A 5 14.55 -42.13 28.20
N ASP A 6 14.23 -43.32 27.68
CA ASP A 6 15.21 -44.24 27.10
C ASP A 6 15.73 -43.74 25.76
N PHE A 7 14.87 -43.13 24.94
CA PHE A 7 15.28 -42.50 23.69
C PHE A 7 16.22 -41.32 23.94
N ILE A 8 15.90 -40.40 24.89
CA ILE A 8 16.76 -39.28 25.26
C ILE A 8 18.11 -39.80 25.78
N LYS A 9 18.13 -40.82 26.61
CA LYS A 9 19.37 -41.47 27.08
C LYS A 9 20.22 -41.95 25.90
N LEU A 10 19.62 -42.66 24.93
CA LEU A 10 20.31 -43.10 23.72
C LEU A 10 20.82 -41.93 22.90
N LYS A 11 19.97 -40.96 22.61
CA LYS A 11 20.30 -39.80 21.79
C LYS A 11 21.46 -38.99 22.37
N THR A 12 21.44 -38.77 23.68
CA THR A 12 22.51 -38.07 24.41
C THR A 12 23.84 -38.84 24.35
N SER A 13 23.78 -40.18 24.55
CA SER A 13 24.98 -41.01 24.62
C SER A 13 25.75 -41.09 23.27
N VAL A 14 25.05 -40.94 22.14
CA VAL A 14 25.65 -40.94 20.80
C VAL A 14 25.92 -39.53 20.21
N GLY A 15 25.81 -38.51 21.03
CA GLY A 15 26.06 -37.12 20.61
C GLY A 15 24.89 -36.46 19.86
N GLY A 16 23.72 -37.08 19.82
CA GLY A 16 22.55 -36.62 19.07
C GLY A 16 21.86 -35.35 19.61
N ASN A 17 22.28 -34.84 20.76
CA ASN A 17 21.78 -33.57 21.30
C ASN A 17 22.41 -32.31 20.64
N ARG A 18 23.41 -32.54 19.78
CA ARG A 18 24.10 -31.45 19.03
C ARG A 18 23.85 -31.63 17.55
N GLU A 19 22.60 -31.87 17.17
CA GLU A 19 22.21 -31.83 15.75
C GLU A 19 22.38 -30.43 15.22
N GLN A 20 22.92 -30.35 14.03
CA GLN A 20 22.98 -29.08 13.29
C GLN A 20 21.54 -28.70 12.94
N HIS A 21 20.98 -27.78 13.72
CA HIS A 21 19.67 -27.19 13.43
C HIS A 21 19.80 -26.27 12.23
N GLY A 22 18.68 -25.98 11.56
CA GLY A 22 18.65 -25.08 10.43
C GLY A 22 19.14 -23.68 10.77
N TYR A 23 19.26 -22.85 9.78
CA TYR A 23 19.81 -21.47 9.82
C TYR A 23 19.36 -20.62 11.02
N GLU A 24 18.12 -20.78 11.48
CA GLU A 24 17.58 -20.02 12.62
C GLU A 24 18.21 -20.33 13.98
N GLU A 25 18.61 -21.56 14.24
CA GLU A 25 19.18 -21.92 15.54
C GLU A 25 20.67 -21.59 15.65
N THR A 26 21.33 -21.32 14.52
CA THR A 26 22.71 -20.79 14.49
C THR A 26 22.75 -19.26 14.48
N PHE A 27 21.68 -18.61 14.11
CA PHE A 27 21.55 -17.15 14.08
C PHE A 27 21.26 -16.63 15.49
N GLY A 28 22.27 -16.16 16.15
CA GLY A 28 22.17 -15.63 17.53
C GLY A 28 22.95 -16.40 18.57
N GLN A 29 23.57 -17.54 18.22
CA GLN A 29 24.55 -18.18 19.11
C GLN A 29 25.93 -17.53 18.98
N PRO A 30 26.69 -17.38 20.08
CA PRO A 30 28.07 -16.88 20.01
C PRO A 30 28.91 -17.66 19.02
N ARG A 31 29.71 -17.00 18.19
CA ARG A 31 30.57 -17.63 17.17
C ARG A 31 31.45 -18.75 17.73
N GLU A 32 31.81 -18.69 18.99
CA GLU A 32 32.61 -19.70 19.69
C GLU A 32 31.85 -21.01 19.91
N GLU A 33 30.52 -20.98 20.06
CA GLU A 33 29.69 -22.19 20.19
C GLU A 33 29.37 -22.84 18.84
N GLN A 34 29.37 -22.08 17.75
CA GLN A 34 29.11 -22.59 16.39
C GLN A 34 30.25 -23.49 15.86
N GLN A 35 31.47 -23.35 16.35
CA GLN A 35 32.66 -24.07 15.83
C GLN A 35 32.80 -25.52 16.34
N HIS A 36 31.98 -25.96 17.29
CA HIS A 36 32.13 -27.31 17.93
C HIS A 36 30.91 -28.22 17.86
N ILE A 37 29.98 -27.98 16.91
CA ILE A 37 28.82 -28.84 16.73
C ILE A 37 29.25 -30.13 16.05
N THR A 38 29.33 -31.22 16.80
CA THR A 38 29.55 -32.58 16.26
C THR A 38 28.22 -33.16 15.83
N VAL A 39 28.00 -33.25 14.52
CA VAL A 39 26.82 -33.93 13.95
C VAL A 39 27.03 -35.45 14.02
N PRO A 40 26.05 -36.24 14.51
CA PRO A 40 26.15 -37.71 14.49
C PRO A 40 26.38 -38.21 13.07
N ALA A 41 27.08 -39.33 12.92
CA ALA A 41 27.30 -39.96 11.62
C ALA A 41 25.95 -40.24 10.92
N LYS A 42 25.90 -40.14 9.60
CA LYS A 42 24.66 -40.25 8.79
C LYS A 42 23.77 -41.43 9.19
N HIS A 43 24.36 -42.64 9.43
CA HIS A 43 23.62 -43.84 9.80
C HIS A 43 23.02 -43.78 11.22
N ILE A 44 23.66 -43.04 12.14
CA ILE A 44 23.14 -42.79 13.48
C ILE A 44 21.97 -41.79 13.41
N ARG A 45 22.15 -40.69 12.70
CA ARG A 45 21.10 -39.71 12.46
C ARG A 45 19.87 -40.33 11.82
N ARG A 46 20.06 -41.19 10.79
CA ARG A 46 18.99 -41.91 10.11
C ARG A 46 18.18 -42.77 11.09
N ILE A 47 18.83 -43.61 11.91
CA ILE A 47 18.10 -44.49 12.83
C ILE A 47 17.45 -43.76 13.98
N LEU A 48 18.10 -42.72 14.54
CA LEU A 48 17.51 -41.93 15.61
C LEU A 48 16.26 -41.22 15.15
N SER A 49 16.29 -40.65 13.95
CA SER A 49 15.13 -39.93 13.38
C SER A 49 13.97 -40.87 13.09
N GLN A 50 14.23 -42.06 12.52
CA GLN A 50 13.18 -43.05 12.29
C GLN A 50 12.62 -43.64 13.61
N LEU A 51 13.45 -43.79 14.61
CA LEU A 51 13.02 -44.25 15.94
C LEU A 51 12.16 -43.16 16.62
N GLU A 52 12.59 -41.90 16.57
CA GLU A 52 11.82 -40.79 17.11
C GLU A 52 10.45 -40.66 16.41
N PHE A 53 10.42 -40.78 15.08
CA PHE A 53 9.17 -40.77 14.32
C PHE A 53 8.26 -41.94 14.68
N ALA A 54 8.84 -43.13 14.85
CA ALA A 54 8.10 -44.35 15.30
C ALA A 54 7.52 -44.18 16.71
N ILE A 55 8.24 -43.53 17.65
CA ILE A 55 7.73 -43.18 18.98
C ILE A 55 6.51 -42.26 18.87
N ARG A 56 6.60 -41.16 18.10
CA ARG A 56 5.47 -40.23 17.88
C ARG A 56 4.29 -40.91 17.20
N LEU A 57 4.58 -41.80 16.23
CA LEU A 57 3.56 -42.56 15.50
C LEU A 57 2.83 -43.56 16.40
N THR A 58 3.53 -44.26 17.31
CA THR A 58 2.86 -45.20 18.23
C THR A 58 2.02 -44.47 19.28
N GLU A 59 2.45 -43.28 19.70
CA GLU A 59 1.65 -42.39 20.57
C GLU A 59 0.37 -41.93 19.86
N GLU A 60 0.46 -41.46 18.61
CA GLU A 60 -0.71 -41.09 17.78
C GLU A 60 -1.66 -42.27 17.56
N ARG A 61 -1.14 -43.52 17.51
CA ARG A 61 -1.87 -44.76 17.24
C ARG A 61 -2.17 -45.57 18.52
N GLU A 62 -2.22 -44.91 19.68
CA GLU A 62 -2.61 -45.50 20.96
C GLU A 62 -1.81 -46.79 21.34
N GLY A 63 -0.51 -46.81 21.00
CA GLY A 63 0.39 -47.94 21.33
C GLY A 63 0.45 -49.05 20.29
N ALA A 64 -0.11 -48.86 19.10
CA ALA A 64 -0.17 -49.90 18.06
C ALA A 64 1.20 -50.49 17.67
N PHE A 65 2.29 -49.76 17.88
CA PHE A 65 3.66 -50.18 17.51
C PHE A 65 4.60 -50.29 18.70
N ASP A 66 4.09 -50.30 19.92
CA ASP A 66 4.89 -50.34 21.17
C ASP A 66 5.91 -51.44 21.20
N ASP A 67 5.58 -52.66 20.72
CA ASP A 67 6.52 -53.79 20.71
C ASP A 67 7.70 -53.55 19.76
N SER A 68 7.44 -53.02 18.57
CA SER A 68 8.48 -52.72 17.58
C SER A 68 9.43 -51.61 18.07
N VAL A 69 8.87 -50.55 18.63
CA VAL A 69 9.64 -49.42 19.19
C VAL A 69 10.49 -49.90 20.38
N ARG A 70 9.91 -50.65 21.32
CA ARG A 70 10.62 -51.19 22.47
C ARG A 70 11.79 -52.09 22.07
N ARG A 71 11.58 -53.00 21.13
CA ARG A 71 12.63 -53.94 20.67
C ARG A 71 13.77 -53.17 19.99
N ALA A 72 13.46 -52.20 19.11
CA ALA A 72 14.48 -51.40 18.43
C ALA A 72 15.27 -50.52 19.40
N LEU A 73 14.60 -49.85 20.32
CA LEU A 73 15.22 -48.97 21.31
C LEU A 73 16.10 -49.75 22.28
N SER A 74 15.58 -50.86 22.86
CA SER A 74 16.35 -51.72 23.77
C SER A 74 17.58 -52.34 23.08
N TYR A 75 17.45 -52.74 21.81
CA TYR A 75 18.56 -53.26 21.01
C TYR A 75 19.66 -52.21 20.81
N LEU A 76 19.30 -50.97 20.41
CA LEU A 76 20.27 -49.90 20.22
C LEU A 76 20.96 -49.45 21.51
N LEU A 77 20.20 -49.37 22.63
CA LEU A 77 20.78 -49.10 23.94
C LEU A 77 21.84 -50.14 24.32
N ARG A 78 21.50 -51.42 24.13
CA ARG A 78 22.43 -52.54 24.43
C ARG A 78 23.66 -52.50 23.52
N CYS A 79 23.53 -52.28 22.23
CA CYS A 79 24.68 -52.13 21.32
C CYS A 79 25.57 -50.98 21.75
N ASN A 80 24.98 -49.82 22.09
CA ASN A 80 25.74 -48.67 22.52
C ASN A 80 26.44 -48.88 23.89
N GLU A 81 25.82 -49.59 24.81
CA GLU A 81 26.41 -49.95 26.09
C GLU A 81 27.59 -50.94 25.94
N LEU A 82 27.48 -51.93 25.04
CA LEU A 82 28.51 -52.93 24.82
C LEU A 82 29.68 -52.47 23.97
N ASP A 83 29.37 -51.73 22.87
CA ASP A 83 30.36 -51.38 21.86
C ASP A 83 30.86 -49.93 21.98
N GLY A 84 30.19 -49.12 22.80
CA GLY A 84 30.48 -47.67 22.95
C GLY A 84 30.16 -46.84 21.73
N VAL A 85 29.63 -47.46 20.67
CA VAL A 85 29.28 -46.81 19.39
C VAL A 85 28.20 -47.59 18.65
N LEU A 86 27.31 -46.87 17.94
CA LEU A 86 26.35 -47.52 17.05
C LEU A 86 26.96 -47.77 15.67
N THR A 87 27.14 -49.04 15.33
CA THR A 87 27.66 -49.46 14.02
C THR A 87 26.57 -49.40 12.96
N LYS A 88 26.96 -49.33 11.66
CA LYS A 88 26.02 -49.36 10.52
C LYS A 88 25.16 -50.65 10.53
N SER A 89 25.70 -51.78 10.96
CA SER A 89 24.96 -53.04 11.07
C SER A 89 23.91 -52.99 12.20
N ALA A 90 24.28 -52.44 13.37
CA ALA A 90 23.34 -52.27 14.47
C ALA A 90 22.18 -51.33 14.08
N CYS A 91 22.47 -50.22 13.41
CA CYS A 91 21.44 -49.30 12.91
C CYS A 91 20.50 -49.96 11.89
N ARG A 92 21.03 -50.74 10.93
CA ARG A 92 20.20 -51.52 9.99
C ARG A 92 19.30 -52.53 10.71
N LYS A 93 19.84 -53.25 11.68
CA LYS A 93 19.04 -54.23 12.45
C LYS A 93 17.92 -53.55 13.23
N ALA A 94 18.16 -52.36 13.80
CA ALA A 94 17.12 -51.60 14.46
C ALA A 94 16.05 -51.12 13.47
N GLU A 95 16.43 -50.67 12.27
CA GLU A 95 15.49 -50.29 11.20
C GLU A 95 14.59 -51.46 10.79
N GLU A 96 15.15 -52.70 10.67
CA GLU A 96 14.37 -53.94 10.44
C GLU A 96 13.35 -54.21 11.56
N LEU A 97 13.69 -53.94 12.82
CA LEU A 97 12.77 -54.08 13.95
C LEU A 97 11.63 -53.04 13.91
N LEU A 98 11.86 -51.87 13.29
CA LEU A 98 10.86 -50.82 13.13
C LEU A 98 9.98 -51.03 11.89
N MET A 99 10.28 -51.97 10.99
CA MET A 99 9.52 -52.16 9.73
C MET A 99 8.00 -52.29 9.88
N PRO A 100 7.43 -52.84 10.99
CA PRO A 100 5.97 -52.79 11.15
C PRO A 100 5.34 -51.39 11.18
N CYS A 101 6.12 -50.33 11.48
CA CYS A 101 5.69 -48.94 11.44
C CYS A 101 5.68 -48.37 10.02
N ALA A 102 6.37 -48.99 9.05
CA ALA A 102 6.68 -48.41 7.77
C ALA A 102 5.43 -48.02 6.95
N GLU A 103 4.43 -48.90 6.86
CA GLU A 103 3.19 -48.59 6.11
C GLU A 103 2.44 -47.36 6.69
N ALA A 104 2.38 -47.29 8.01
CA ALA A 104 1.72 -46.16 8.69
C ALA A 104 2.52 -44.88 8.56
N ALA A 105 3.87 -44.96 8.60
CA ALA A 105 4.76 -43.82 8.39
C ALA A 105 4.63 -43.27 6.98
N LYS A 106 4.55 -44.12 5.95
CA LYS A 106 4.40 -43.73 4.54
C LYS A 106 3.06 -43.07 4.18
N LYS A 107 2.06 -43.09 5.08
CA LYS A 107 0.81 -42.36 4.94
C LYS A 107 1.00 -40.87 5.22
N TYR A 108 2.07 -40.46 5.84
CA TYR A 108 2.50 -39.08 5.96
C TYR A 108 3.36 -38.71 4.75
N LYS A 109 3.23 -37.49 4.26
CA LYS A 109 3.91 -37.00 3.07
C LYS A 109 4.53 -35.63 3.32
N LEU A 110 5.72 -35.39 2.81
CA LEU A 110 6.39 -34.13 2.76
C LEU A 110 6.55 -33.72 1.30
N ILE A 111 5.96 -32.59 0.92
CA ILE A 111 6.22 -31.92 -0.36
C ILE A 111 7.30 -30.88 -0.08
N LEU A 112 8.44 -31.03 -0.76
CA LEU A 112 9.57 -30.13 -0.65
C LEU A 112 9.53 -29.17 -1.82
N ALA A 113 9.18 -27.90 -1.57
CA ALA A 113 9.17 -26.84 -2.55
C ALA A 113 10.47 -26.04 -2.45
N GLY A 114 11.36 -26.19 -3.44
CA GLY A 114 12.57 -25.37 -3.53
C GLY A 114 12.20 -23.94 -3.91
N HIS A 115 12.73 -22.95 -3.19
CA HIS A 115 12.42 -21.54 -3.42
C HIS A 115 13.66 -20.67 -3.17
N ALA A 116 13.70 -19.50 -3.82
CA ALA A 116 14.62 -18.43 -3.50
C ALA A 116 13.83 -17.18 -3.18
N HIS A 117 13.75 -16.83 -1.89
CA HIS A 117 13.25 -15.51 -1.50
C HIS A 117 14.29 -14.47 -1.88
N LEU A 118 13.91 -13.56 -2.74
CA LEU A 118 14.77 -12.51 -3.28
C LEU A 118 14.19 -11.17 -2.88
N ASP A 119 14.85 -10.50 -1.94
CA ASP A 119 14.46 -9.15 -1.56
C ASP A 119 14.83 -8.15 -2.65
N MET A 120 13.89 -7.25 -2.96
CA MET A 120 14.09 -6.20 -3.95
C MET A 120 14.73 -5.00 -3.27
N ASP A 121 16.02 -4.76 -3.53
CA ASP A 121 16.73 -3.57 -3.08
C ASP A 121 16.68 -3.33 -1.55
N TRP A 122 16.62 -4.34 -0.73
CA TRP A 122 16.45 -4.22 0.73
C TRP A 122 17.67 -3.61 1.43
N MET A 123 18.74 -4.41 1.61
CA MET A 123 20.02 -4.00 2.23
C MET A 123 21.11 -3.69 1.20
N TRP A 124 20.73 -3.61 -0.07
CA TRP A 124 21.58 -3.44 -1.23
C TRP A 124 20.86 -2.67 -2.34
N SER A 125 21.57 -2.37 -3.40
CA SER A 125 21.08 -1.61 -4.54
C SER A 125 20.41 -2.48 -5.61
N TYR A 126 19.71 -1.83 -6.54
CA TYR A 126 19.02 -2.51 -7.65
C TYR A 126 19.94 -3.41 -8.49
N HIS A 127 21.17 -2.95 -8.81
CA HIS A 127 22.08 -3.77 -9.60
C HIS A 127 22.55 -5.04 -8.88
N GLU A 128 22.61 -5.01 -7.54
CA GLU A 128 22.92 -6.20 -6.73
C GLU A 128 21.73 -7.15 -6.69
N THR A 129 20.49 -6.64 -6.68
CA THR A 129 19.27 -7.45 -6.83
C THR A 129 19.29 -8.20 -8.15
N VAL A 130 19.61 -7.52 -9.26
CA VAL A 130 19.74 -8.16 -10.58
C VAL A 130 20.83 -9.23 -10.58
N ALA A 131 22.01 -8.91 -10.08
CA ALA A 131 23.13 -9.86 -10.02
C ALA A 131 22.79 -11.10 -9.18
N SER A 132 22.14 -10.91 -8.02
CA SER A 132 21.70 -11.98 -7.13
C SER A 132 20.64 -12.87 -7.78
N THR A 133 19.69 -12.28 -8.49
CA THR A 133 18.65 -12.98 -9.25
C THR A 133 19.28 -13.91 -10.30
N LEU A 134 20.13 -13.35 -11.15
CA LEU A 134 20.76 -14.12 -12.24
C LEU A 134 21.68 -15.23 -11.71
N ALA A 135 22.49 -14.94 -10.68
CA ALA A 135 23.36 -15.93 -10.06
C ALA A 135 22.55 -17.07 -9.40
N THR A 136 21.46 -16.74 -8.73
CA THR A 136 20.57 -17.74 -8.12
C THR A 136 19.92 -18.63 -9.17
N PHE A 137 19.35 -18.05 -10.23
CA PHE A 137 18.67 -18.82 -11.27
C PHE A 137 19.63 -19.69 -12.06
N ARG A 138 20.83 -19.20 -12.36
CA ARG A 138 21.90 -20.03 -12.97
C ARG A 138 22.25 -21.22 -12.08
N THR A 139 22.35 -21.02 -10.77
CA THR A 139 22.62 -22.09 -9.82
C THR A 139 21.50 -23.14 -9.82
N VAL A 140 20.23 -22.69 -9.81
CA VAL A 140 19.06 -23.57 -9.86
C VAL A 140 19.03 -24.39 -11.15
N LEU A 141 19.26 -23.79 -12.33
CA LEU A 141 19.32 -24.48 -13.61
C LEU A 141 20.40 -25.55 -13.61
N ASN A 142 21.61 -25.22 -13.11
CA ASN A 142 22.72 -26.20 -13.00
C ASN A 142 22.39 -27.38 -12.05
N LEU A 143 21.61 -27.11 -10.98
CA LEU A 143 21.13 -28.17 -10.09
C LEU A 143 20.06 -29.04 -10.76
N MET A 144 19.16 -28.45 -11.56
CA MET A 144 18.16 -29.19 -12.32
C MET A 144 18.79 -30.13 -13.36
N GLU A 145 19.92 -29.79 -13.96
CA GLU A 145 20.65 -30.69 -14.82
C GLU A 145 21.22 -31.91 -14.09
N GLN A 146 21.66 -31.71 -12.84
CA GLN A 146 22.31 -32.76 -12.06
C GLN A 146 21.29 -33.64 -11.30
N TYR A 147 20.12 -33.13 -10.96
CA TYR A 147 19.08 -33.79 -10.18
C TYR A 147 17.75 -33.76 -10.94
N PRO A 148 17.44 -34.77 -11.76
CA PRO A 148 16.22 -34.77 -12.60
C PRO A 148 14.91 -34.67 -11.85
N GLU A 149 14.86 -35.14 -10.59
CA GLU A 149 13.69 -35.03 -9.73
C GLU A 149 13.51 -33.70 -9.02
N PHE A 150 14.53 -32.84 -9.03
CA PHE A 150 14.49 -31.57 -8.34
C PHE A 150 13.53 -30.59 -9.02
N THR A 151 12.67 -29.94 -8.22
CA THR A 151 11.74 -28.89 -8.62
C THR A 151 12.05 -27.58 -7.92
N PHE A 152 11.69 -26.48 -8.56
CA PHE A 152 11.89 -25.13 -8.04
C PHE A 152 10.64 -24.30 -8.29
N SER A 153 10.30 -23.42 -7.35
CA SER A 153 9.15 -22.52 -7.42
C SER A 153 9.63 -21.09 -7.21
N GLN A 154 9.25 -20.16 -8.10
CA GLN A 154 9.68 -18.77 -8.00
C GLN A 154 8.51 -17.79 -8.10
N SER A 155 8.48 -16.86 -7.18
CA SER A 155 7.55 -15.73 -7.09
C SER A 155 8.05 -14.51 -7.84
N GLN A 156 7.25 -13.43 -7.82
CA GLN A 156 7.57 -12.07 -8.26
C GLN A 156 7.83 -11.94 -9.78
N ALA A 157 6.90 -11.30 -10.50
CA ALA A 157 7.09 -11.08 -11.94
C ALA A 157 8.31 -10.21 -12.27
N SER A 158 8.72 -9.33 -11.35
CA SER A 158 9.88 -8.45 -11.49
C SER A 158 11.20 -9.22 -11.70
N VAL A 159 11.41 -10.37 -11.06
CA VAL A 159 12.62 -11.17 -11.26
C VAL A 159 12.66 -11.80 -12.65
N TYR A 160 11.50 -12.21 -13.18
CA TYR A 160 11.38 -12.67 -14.57
C TYR A 160 11.66 -11.54 -15.57
N LYS A 161 11.24 -10.32 -15.23
CA LYS A 161 11.54 -9.13 -16.02
C LYS A 161 13.04 -8.82 -16.03
N MET A 162 13.73 -8.99 -14.90
CA MET A 162 15.20 -8.87 -14.84
C MET A 162 15.90 -9.90 -15.72
N VAL A 163 15.44 -11.14 -15.74
CA VAL A 163 16.00 -12.18 -16.64
C VAL A 163 15.79 -11.79 -18.11
N GLU A 164 14.58 -11.37 -18.48
CA GLU A 164 14.27 -10.90 -19.85
C GLU A 164 15.22 -9.77 -20.30
N GLU A 165 15.47 -8.81 -19.40
CA GLU A 165 16.26 -7.62 -19.72
C GLU A 165 17.77 -7.86 -19.73
N TYR A 166 18.29 -8.71 -18.82
CA TYR A 166 19.73 -8.82 -18.58
C TYR A 166 20.37 -10.16 -19.01
N ASP A 167 19.57 -11.24 -19.15
CA ASP A 167 20.05 -12.54 -19.62
C ASP A 167 18.96 -13.30 -20.41
N PRO A 168 18.64 -12.83 -21.64
CA PRO A 168 17.57 -13.46 -22.44
C PRO A 168 17.87 -14.92 -22.84
N ASP A 169 19.13 -15.36 -22.83
CA ASP A 169 19.47 -16.76 -23.08
C ASP A 169 19.00 -17.65 -21.92
N MET A 170 19.19 -17.19 -20.68
CA MET A 170 18.68 -17.86 -19.48
C MET A 170 17.15 -17.94 -19.47
N MET A 171 16.46 -16.94 -20.03
CA MET A 171 15.00 -16.93 -20.16
C MET A 171 14.49 -18.16 -20.91
N GLU A 172 15.13 -18.54 -22.01
CA GLU A 172 14.72 -19.70 -22.78
C GLU A 172 14.98 -21.04 -22.04
N GLU A 173 16.08 -21.12 -21.30
CA GLU A 173 16.33 -22.28 -20.43
C GLU A 173 15.25 -22.41 -19.33
N ILE A 174 14.87 -21.31 -18.69
CA ILE A 174 13.80 -21.32 -17.67
C ILE A 174 12.45 -21.71 -18.29
N LYS A 175 12.10 -21.18 -19.46
CA LYS A 175 10.88 -21.55 -20.20
C LYS A 175 10.83 -23.06 -20.49
N GLU A 176 11.96 -23.68 -20.76
CA GLU A 176 12.01 -25.14 -20.94
C GLU A 176 11.68 -25.85 -19.63
N ARG A 177 12.26 -25.44 -18.51
CA ARG A 177 11.96 -26.02 -17.17
C ARG A 177 10.50 -25.80 -16.75
N ILE A 178 9.90 -24.67 -17.12
CA ILE A 178 8.45 -24.41 -16.93
C ILE A 178 7.63 -25.43 -17.73
N ARG A 179 7.95 -25.64 -19.01
CA ARG A 179 7.26 -26.63 -19.88
C ARG A 179 7.42 -28.07 -19.38
N GLU A 180 8.54 -28.41 -18.75
CA GLU A 180 8.76 -29.70 -18.10
C GLU A 180 7.98 -29.87 -16.80
N GLY A 181 7.38 -28.79 -16.24
CA GLY A 181 6.71 -28.78 -14.92
C GLY A 181 7.68 -28.86 -13.75
N ARG A 182 8.96 -28.58 -13.97
CA ARG A 182 10.01 -28.57 -12.95
C ARG A 182 10.29 -27.19 -12.36
N TRP A 183 9.92 -26.14 -13.07
CA TRP A 183 9.95 -24.77 -12.59
C TRP A 183 8.50 -24.27 -12.48
N GLU A 184 8.03 -24.11 -11.25
CA GLU A 184 6.73 -23.53 -10.96
C GLU A 184 6.82 -22.01 -10.89
N VAL A 185 5.92 -21.32 -11.57
CA VAL A 185 5.74 -19.87 -11.42
C VAL A 185 4.65 -19.64 -10.38
N THR A 186 5.00 -19.16 -9.20
CA THR A 186 4.05 -18.80 -8.13
C THR A 186 3.71 -17.32 -8.13
N ALA A 187 4.27 -16.53 -9.07
CA ALA A 187 4.05 -15.10 -9.13
C ALA A 187 2.60 -14.76 -9.51
N SER A 188 1.81 -14.29 -8.57
CA SER A 188 0.52 -13.63 -8.82
C SER A 188 0.61 -12.10 -8.65
N ALA A 189 1.79 -11.59 -8.27
CA ALA A 189 2.05 -10.17 -8.06
C ALA A 189 3.39 -9.75 -8.68
N TRP A 190 3.52 -8.47 -9.00
CA TRP A 190 4.73 -7.91 -9.60
C TRP A 190 5.95 -8.07 -8.71
N VAL A 191 5.75 -7.83 -7.41
CA VAL A 191 6.68 -8.12 -6.30
C VAL A 191 5.90 -8.75 -5.14
N GLU A 192 6.57 -9.32 -4.15
CA GLU A 192 5.96 -9.70 -2.88
C GLU A 192 5.58 -8.44 -2.10
N THR A 193 4.39 -7.93 -2.39
CA THR A 193 3.94 -6.59 -2.04
C THR A 193 3.49 -6.46 -0.60
N ASP A 194 3.69 -5.27 0.00
CA ASP A 194 2.92 -4.87 1.19
C ASP A 194 1.42 -4.93 0.88
N LYS A 195 0.62 -5.31 1.87
CA LYS A 195 -0.84 -5.53 1.73
C LYS A 195 -1.69 -4.51 2.49
N ASN A 196 -1.08 -3.45 3.02
CA ASN A 196 -1.76 -2.42 3.81
C ASN A 196 -1.67 -1.02 3.19
N MET A 197 -0.55 -0.67 2.56
CA MET A 197 -0.28 0.69 2.09
C MET A 197 -0.57 0.94 0.60
N PRO A 198 -0.46 -0.04 -0.30
CA PRO A 198 -0.91 0.12 -1.68
C PRO A 198 -2.42 0.35 -1.77
N SER A 199 -2.86 1.14 -2.75
CA SER A 199 -4.28 1.32 -3.04
C SER A 199 -4.95 0.05 -3.55
N THR A 200 -6.28 0.01 -3.53
CA THR A 200 -7.08 -1.07 -4.12
C THR A 200 -6.67 -1.34 -5.57
N GLU A 201 -6.58 -0.27 -6.37
CA GLU A 201 -6.20 -0.37 -7.78
C GLU A 201 -4.78 -0.92 -7.95
N SER A 202 -3.84 -0.50 -7.12
CA SER A 202 -2.48 -1.03 -7.16
C SER A 202 -2.43 -2.53 -6.89
N LEU A 203 -3.17 -3.02 -5.89
CA LEU A 203 -3.22 -4.44 -5.58
C LEU A 203 -3.87 -5.25 -6.73
N LEU A 204 -4.94 -4.74 -7.34
CA LEU A 204 -5.54 -5.36 -8.52
C LEU A 204 -4.57 -5.37 -9.73
N ARG A 205 -3.79 -4.30 -9.90
CA ARG A 205 -2.80 -4.22 -10.98
C ARG A 205 -1.61 -5.14 -10.76
N HIS A 206 -1.23 -5.41 -9.52
CA HIS A 206 -0.24 -6.45 -9.23
C HIS A 206 -0.66 -7.76 -9.88
N ILE A 207 -1.92 -8.17 -9.73
CA ILE A 207 -2.42 -9.42 -10.31
C ILE A 207 -2.55 -9.30 -11.83
N ALA A 208 -3.25 -8.28 -12.32
CA ALA A 208 -3.54 -8.14 -13.75
C ALA A 208 -2.27 -8.01 -14.60
N TYR A 209 -1.35 -7.14 -14.22
CA TYR A 209 -0.12 -6.92 -15.01
C TYR A 209 0.84 -8.11 -14.92
N THR A 210 0.90 -8.78 -13.78
CA THR A 210 1.69 -10.01 -13.65
C THR A 210 1.16 -11.11 -14.55
N LYS A 211 -0.16 -11.39 -14.50
CA LYS A 211 -0.77 -12.43 -15.34
C LYS A 211 -0.61 -12.14 -16.82
N ASN A 212 -0.86 -10.89 -17.24
CA ASN A 212 -0.68 -10.47 -18.63
C ASN A 212 0.78 -10.59 -19.08
N TYR A 213 1.72 -10.07 -18.31
CA TYR A 213 3.15 -10.12 -18.63
C TYR A 213 3.67 -11.57 -18.75
N LEU A 214 3.34 -12.41 -17.77
CA LEU A 214 3.78 -13.80 -17.78
C LEU A 214 3.13 -14.60 -18.93
N GLN A 215 1.90 -14.30 -19.30
CA GLN A 215 1.25 -14.91 -20.46
C GLN A 215 1.90 -14.44 -21.76
N GLU A 216 2.03 -13.14 -21.97
CA GLU A 216 2.49 -12.56 -23.25
C GLU A 216 3.97 -12.84 -23.49
N VAL A 217 4.81 -12.77 -22.47
CA VAL A 217 6.28 -12.86 -22.62
C VAL A 217 6.82 -14.24 -22.29
N TRP A 218 6.28 -14.90 -21.26
CA TRP A 218 6.79 -16.19 -20.76
C TRP A 218 5.97 -17.38 -21.22
N GLY A 219 4.79 -17.17 -21.78
CA GLY A 219 3.88 -18.22 -22.22
C GLY A 219 3.25 -19.04 -21.09
N VAL A 220 3.18 -18.43 -19.88
CA VAL A 220 2.56 -19.05 -18.71
C VAL A 220 1.05 -18.88 -18.78
N ASP A 221 0.31 -19.97 -18.54
CA ASP A 221 -1.15 -19.91 -18.46
C ASP A 221 -1.60 -19.07 -17.25
N PRO A 222 -2.32 -17.95 -17.43
CA PRO A 222 -2.79 -17.11 -16.34
C PRO A 222 -3.71 -17.84 -15.36
N ASP A 223 -4.41 -18.88 -15.80
CA ASP A 223 -5.27 -19.72 -14.94
C ASP A 223 -4.47 -20.68 -14.05
N SER A 224 -3.17 -20.82 -14.27
CA SER A 224 -2.26 -21.53 -13.38
C SER A 224 -1.71 -20.67 -12.24
N LEU A 225 -1.80 -19.35 -12.33
CA LEU A 225 -1.29 -18.40 -11.35
C LEU A 225 -2.32 -18.18 -10.24
N LEU A 226 -2.41 -19.13 -9.33
CA LEU A 226 -3.49 -19.25 -8.33
C LEU A 226 -3.06 -18.90 -6.90
N ILE A 227 -1.77 -18.55 -6.67
CA ILE A 227 -1.19 -18.44 -5.34
C ILE A 227 -0.77 -17.01 -5.05
N ASP A 228 -1.35 -16.37 -4.03
CA ASP A 228 -0.76 -15.19 -3.41
C ASP A 228 0.44 -15.63 -2.56
N PHE A 229 1.64 -15.32 -3.06
CA PHE A 229 2.89 -15.75 -2.45
C PHE A 229 3.52 -14.59 -1.67
N SER A 230 3.36 -14.61 -0.36
CA SER A 230 3.71 -13.50 0.54
C SER A 230 4.49 -13.98 1.78
N PRO A 231 5.66 -14.65 1.60
CA PRO A 231 6.37 -15.35 2.70
C PRO A 231 6.77 -14.39 3.81
N ASP A 232 7.29 -13.22 3.51
CA ASP A 232 7.82 -12.27 4.48
C ASP A 232 7.01 -10.98 4.64
N THR A 233 5.92 -10.82 3.91
CA THR A 233 5.05 -9.63 3.99
C THR A 233 4.58 -9.36 5.42
N PHE A 234 4.68 -8.10 5.87
CA PHE A 234 4.59 -7.71 7.28
C PHE A 234 3.16 -7.55 7.82
N GLY A 235 2.17 -7.86 7.02
CA GLY A 235 0.77 -7.83 7.42
C GLY A 235 -0.17 -7.74 6.23
N HIS A 236 -1.42 -8.14 6.46
CA HIS A 236 -2.40 -8.30 5.40
C HIS A 236 -3.74 -7.70 5.81
N SER A 237 -4.29 -6.82 4.96
CA SER A 237 -5.60 -6.20 5.15
C SER A 237 -6.74 -7.23 5.06
N ALA A 238 -7.84 -6.97 5.73
CA ALA A 238 -9.00 -7.85 5.79
C ALA A 238 -9.64 -8.16 4.42
N PHE A 239 -9.47 -7.30 3.42
CA PHE A 239 -10.05 -7.46 2.09
C PHE A 239 -9.11 -8.17 1.09
N ILE A 240 -7.93 -8.62 1.49
CA ILE A 240 -7.04 -9.36 0.58
C ILE A 240 -7.72 -10.59 -0.03
N PRO A 241 -8.50 -11.42 0.70
CA PRO A 241 -9.20 -12.53 0.06
C PRO A 241 -10.23 -12.11 -1.01
N GLU A 242 -10.83 -10.92 -0.90
CA GLU A 242 -11.70 -10.37 -1.95
C GLU A 242 -10.90 -9.96 -3.19
N ILE A 243 -9.77 -9.27 -3.00
CA ILE A 243 -8.86 -8.85 -4.07
C ILE A 243 -8.31 -10.08 -4.81
N ASP A 244 -7.87 -11.08 -4.07
CA ASP A 244 -7.36 -12.35 -4.60
C ASP A 244 -8.45 -13.07 -5.40
N HIS A 245 -9.65 -13.22 -4.82
CA HIS A 245 -10.78 -13.85 -5.48
C HIS A 245 -11.14 -13.15 -6.79
N PHE A 246 -11.24 -11.81 -6.77
CA PHE A 246 -11.55 -11.02 -7.96
C PHE A 246 -10.44 -11.15 -9.04
N GLY A 247 -9.19 -11.36 -8.61
CA GLY A 247 -8.04 -11.64 -9.48
C GLY A 247 -7.91 -13.11 -9.92
N GLY A 248 -8.81 -14.01 -9.49
CA GLY A 248 -8.75 -15.44 -9.77
C GLY A 248 -7.66 -16.19 -9.00
N VAL A 249 -7.18 -15.64 -7.90
CA VAL A 249 -6.24 -16.28 -6.94
C VAL A 249 -7.07 -17.06 -5.92
N LYS A 250 -6.65 -18.28 -5.58
CA LYS A 250 -7.41 -19.22 -4.72
C LYS A 250 -6.69 -19.59 -3.46
N TYR A 251 -5.38 -19.44 -3.44
CA TYR A 251 -4.49 -19.91 -2.39
C TYR A 251 -3.60 -18.79 -1.91
N MET A 252 -3.19 -18.86 -0.65
CA MET A 252 -2.22 -17.92 -0.09
C MET A 252 -1.17 -18.69 0.72
N TYR A 253 0.09 -18.33 0.52
CA TYR A 253 1.21 -18.74 1.33
C TYR A 253 1.80 -17.55 2.07
N HIS A 254 1.94 -17.67 3.40
CA HIS A 254 2.61 -16.64 4.20
C HIS A 254 3.31 -17.23 5.43
N CYS A 255 4.15 -16.42 6.08
CA CYS A 255 4.87 -16.81 7.28
C CYS A 255 4.51 -15.92 8.48
N ARG A 256 4.37 -14.62 8.29
CA ARG A 256 4.17 -13.62 9.35
C ARG A 256 2.70 -13.28 9.60
N ALA A 257 2.46 -12.52 10.68
CA ALA A 257 1.19 -11.82 10.97
C ALA A 257 0.03 -12.69 11.48
N LEU A 258 0.30 -13.87 12.04
CA LEU A 258 -0.71 -14.66 12.72
C LEU A 258 -0.16 -15.22 14.04
N ASP A 259 -0.88 -14.96 15.13
CA ASP A 259 -0.63 -15.59 16.42
C ASP A 259 -1.31 -16.96 16.48
N GLY A 260 -0.64 -17.97 17.06
CA GLY A 260 -1.18 -19.33 17.27
C GLY A 260 -0.56 -20.37 16.33
N ASP A 261 -1.05 -21.63 16.46
CA ASP A 261 -0.47 -22.82 15.84
C ASP A 261 -1.16 -23.25 14.54
N GLN A 262 -2.08 -22.46 13.99
CA GLN A 262 -2.77 -22.79 12.74
C GLN A 262 -1.83 -22.68 11.55
N SER A 263 -1.63 -23.79 10.84
CA SER A 263 -0.85 -23.82 9.60
C SER A 263 -1.74 -23.80 8.37
N LEU A 264 -2.91 -24.41 8.43
CA LEU A 264 -3.84 -24.53 7.31
C LEU A 264 -5.22 -24.05 7.73
N TYR A 265 -5.78 -23.08 7.02
CA TYR A 265 -7.05 -22.46 7.36
C TYR A 265 -7.70 -21.78 6.14
N ARG A 266 -8.98 -21.44 6.24
CA ARG A 266 -9.69 -20.58 5.30
C ARG A 266 -9.67 -19.15 5.80
N TRP A 267 -9.21 -18.23 4.98
CA TRP A 267 -9.27 -16.80 5.31
C TRP A 267 -10.40 -16.15 4.53
N ARG A 268 -11.33 -15.54 5.26
CA ARG A 268 -12.56 -14.97 4.73
C ARG A 268 -12.52 -13.45 4.79
N ALA A 269 -12.77 -12.80 3.63
CA ALA A 269 -13.01 -11.36 3.55
C ALA A 269 -14.38 -10.97 4.08
N PRO A 270 -14.63 -9.67 4.38
CA PRO A 270 -15.98 -9.17 4.72
C PRO A 270 -17.04 -9.45 3.67
N SER A 271 -16.68 -9.57 2.39
CA SER A 271 -17.56 -9.99 1.29
C SER A 271 -18.06 -11.44 1.39
N GLY A 272 -17.42 -12.25 2.22
CA GLY A 272 -17.66 -13.69 2.30
C GLY A 272 -16.77 -14.54 1.40
N GLN A 273 -15.97 -13.93 0.52
CA GLN A 273 -15.02 -14.67 -0.32
C GLN A 273 -13.87 -15.24 0.51
N GLU A 274 -13.39 -16.43 0.11
CA GLU A 274 -12.39 -17.17 0.88
C GLU A 274 -11.22 -17.62 0.02
N VAL A 275 -10.02 -17.53 0.60
CA VAL A 275 -8.82 -18.20 0.10
C VAL A 275 -8.37 -19.29 1.06
N LEU A 276 -7.83 -20.40 0.52
CA LEU A 276 -7.21 -21.44 1.31
C LEU A 276 -5.77 -21.03 1.60
N VAL A 277 -5.41 -20.95 2.88
CA VAL A 277 -4.14 -20.41 3.33
C VAL A 277 -3.28 -21.48 3.98
N TYR A 278 -2.01 -21.52 3.61
CA TYR A 278 -0.97 -22.21 4.35
C TYR A 278 0.00 -21.21 4.96
N ARG A 279 0.10 -21.24 6.29
CA ARG A 279 1.10 -20.49 7.04
C ARG A 279 2.28 -21.39 7.37
N GLU A 280 3.48 -20.93 7.01
CA GLU A 280 4.73 -21.65 7.26
C GLU A 280 4.99 -21.91 8.76
N GLN A 281 5.38 -23.14 9.06
CA GLN A 281 5.66 -23.56 10.44
C GLN A 281 7.14 -23.44 10.80
N TYR A 282 8.02 -23.58 9.81
CA TYR A 282 9.47 -23.64 10.05
C TYR A 282 10.20 -22.37 9.65
N TRP A 283 9.79 -21.68 8.69
CA TRP A 283 10.34 -20.49 8.03
C TRP A 283 10.49 -20.74 6.53
N TYR A 284 10.31 -19.68 5.73
CA TYR A 284 10.29 -19.78 4.27
C TYR A 284 11.66 -20.06 3.61
N ASN A 285 12.72 -20.22 4.39
CA ASN A 285 14.07 -20.57 3.94
C ASN A 285 14.68 -21.69 4.79
N SER A 286 13.89 -22.70 5.12
CA SER A 286 14.31 -23.84 5.93
C SER A 286 15.39 -24.68 5.24
N GLY A 287 16.29 -25.26 6.02
CA GLY A 287 17.18 -26.32 5.56
C GLY A 287 16.54 -27.71 5.65
N ILE A 288 16.92 -28.60 4.76
CA ILE A 288 16.41 -29.99 4.75
C ILE A 288 17.16 -30.82 5.79
N THR A 289 16.52 -31.03 6.94
CA THR A 289 16.97 -31.83 8.06
C THR A 289 15.86 -32.79 8.52
N PRO A 290 16.13 -33.80 9.34
CA PRO A 290 15.09 -34.69 9.85
C PRO A 290 14.00 -33.99 10.69
N LYS A 291 14.27 -32.82 11.21
CA LYS A 291 13.31 -32.01 11.97
C LYS A 291 12.00 -31.78 11.21
N ILE A 292 12.08 -31.60 9.87
CA ILE A 292 10.92 -31.36 9.01
C ILE A 292 9.90 -32.49 9.01
N GLY A 293 10.35 -33.74 9.17
CA GLY A 293 9.45 -34.89 9.24
C GLY A 293 8.92 -35.18 10.66
N LEU A 294 9.72 -34.87 11.69
CA LEU A 294 9.33 -35.14 13.08
C LEU A 294 8.13 -34.33 13.55
N GLY A 295 7.98 -33.10 13.09
CA GLY A 295 6.84 -32.22 13.42
C GLY A 295 5.53 -32.58 12.70
N LEU A 296 5.58 -33.34 11.62
CA LEU A 296 4.44 -33.54 10.73
C LEU A 296 3.21 -34.17 11.39
N ILE A 297 3.43 -35.09 12.37
CA ILE A 297 2.32 -35.70 13.10
C ILE A 297 1.55 -34.69 13.93
N ASP A 298 2.24 -33.75 14.56
CA ASP A 298 1.62 -32.68 15.37
C ASP A 298 0.92 -31.66 14.49
N ILE A 299 1.54 -31.24 13.38
CA ILE A 299 0.92 -30.38 12.37
C ILE A 299 -0.36 -31.02 11.81
N SER A 300 -0.34 -32.32 11.50
CA SER A 300 -1.52 -33.04 11.01
C SER A 300 -2.72 -32.93 11.97
N LYS A 301 -2.50 -32.97 13.29
CA LYS A 301 -3.58 -32.81 14.28
C LYS A 301 -4.24 -31.44 14.23
N THR A 302 -3.47 -30.40 14.00
CA THR A 302 -3.99 -29.02 13.89
C THR A 302 -4.60 -28.73 12.52
N CYS A 303 -4.33 -29.55 11.51
CA CYS A 303 -4.81 -29.41 10.13
C CYS A 303 -5.90 -30.43 9.76
N ALA A 304 -6.88 -30.66 10.63
CA ALA A 304 -8.01 -31.57 10.40
C ALA A 304 -7.58 -33.00 10.00
N GLY A 305 -6.44 -33.48 10.48
CA GLY A 305 -5.90 -34.80 10.16
C GLY A 305 -5.23 -34.90 8.78
N PHE A 306 -5.01 -33.80 8.09
CA PHE A 306 -4.29 -33.72 6.81
C PHE A 306 -2.82 -34.17 7.02
N LYS A 307 -2.36 -35.13 6.27
CA LYS A 307 -1.08 -35.80 6.49
C LYS A 307 0.04 -35.37 5.55
N THR A 308 -0.21 -34.39 4.72
CA THR A 308 0.78 -33.80 3.84
C THR A 308 1.28 -32.47 4.42
N GLY A 309 2.59 -32.35 4.60
CA GLY A 309 3.26 -31.09 4.99
C GLY A 309 3.95 -30.45 3.79
N LEU A 310 3.95 -29.13 3.74
CA LEU A 310 4.75 -28.36 2.81
C LEU A 310 6.00 -27.86 3.51
N ILE A 311 7.15 -28.03 2.89
CA ILE A 311 8.44 -27.53 3.36
C ILE A 311 9.03 -26.65 2.28
N VAL A 312 9.18 -25.36 2.60
CA VAL A 312 9.84 -24.40 1.73
C VAL A 312 11.30 -24.28 2.12
N TYR A 313 12.20 -24.50 1.16
CA TYR A 313 13.63 -24.54 1.45
C TYR A 313 14.47 -23.81 0.41
N GLY A 314 15.53 -23.20 0.87
CA GLY A 314 16.50 -22.41 0.10
C GLY A 314 17.32 -21.55 1.06
N VAL A 315 18.32 -20.81 0.56
CA VAL A 315 19.26 -20.11 1.45
C VAL A 315 18.65 -18.89 2.12
N GLY A 316 17.82 -18.11 1.48
CA GLY A 316 17.18 -16.98 2.17
C GLY A 316 16.99 -15.72 1.38
N ASP A 317 16.91 -14.61 2.11
CA ASP A 317 16.52 -13.27 1.65
C ASP A 317 17.41 -12.64 0.59
N HIS A 318 18.69 -12.96 0.58
CA HIS A 318 19.68 -12.50 -0.40
C HIS A 318 19.80 -13.41 -1.62
N GLY A 319 18.86 -14.34 -1.83
CA GLY A 319 18.88 -15.33 -2.90
C GLY A 319 19.67 -16.59 -2.53
N GLY A 320 20.25 -17.26 -3.54
CA GLY A 320 20.99 -18.51 -3.39
C GLY A 320 20.13 -19.77 -3.55
N GLY A 321 18.86 -19.74 -3.19
CA GLY A 321 17.92 -20.84 -3.39
C GLY A 321 18.33 -22.17 -2.75
N PRO A 322 17.79 -23.31 -3.24
CA PRO A 322 18.15 -24.65 -2.77
C PRO A 322 19.63 -24.99 -2.97
N THR A 323 20.19 -25.70 -1.98
CA THR A 323 21.59 -26.12 -2.06
C THR A 323 21.71 -27.62 -2.41
N ARG A 324 22.86 -28.00 -2.95
CA ARG A 324 23.18 -29.43 -3.17
C ARG A 324 23.00 -30.28 -1.91
N ARG A 325 23.43 -29.76 -0.75
CA ARG A 325 23.25 -30.40 0.54
C ARG A 325 21.80 -30.72 0.84
N ASP A 326 20.90 -29.77 0.61
CA ASP A 326 19.48 -29.94 0.88
C ASP A 326 18.84 -30.94 -0.06
N ILE A 327 19.18 -30.93 -1.36
CA ILE A 327 18.72 -31.88 -2.35
C ILE A 327 19.20 -33.31 -2.00
N GLU A 328 20.49 -33.49 -1.69
CA GLU A 328 21.04 -34.76 -1.32
C GLU A 328 20.47 -35.31 0.00
N ASN A 329 20.22 -34.44 1.00
CA ASN A 329 19.54 -34.84 2.23
C ASN A 329 18.09 -35.30 1.97
N ALA A 330 17.37 -34.62 1.07
CA ALA A 330 16.03 -35.04 0.66
C ALA A 330 16.04 -36.42 0.01
N ILE A 331 16.95 -36.64 -0.96
CA ILE A 331 17.13 -37.93 -1.64
C ILE A 331 17.49 -39.05 -0.63
N GLU A 332 18.36 -38.77 0.34
CA GLU A 332 18.66 -39.72 1.40
C GLU A 332 17.41 -40.08 2.20
N MET A 333 16.63 -39.09 2.66
CA MET A 333 15.40 -39.30 3.43
C MET A 333 14.30 -40.05 2.65
N GLN A 334 14.26 -39.96 1.34
CA GLN A 334 13.35 -40.75 0.49
C GLN A 334 13.59 -42.26 0.70
N SER A 335 14.84 -42.64 0.95
CA SER A 335 15.24 -44.05 1.17
C SER A 335 14.90 -44.57 2.57
N TRP A 336 14.43 -43.75 3.50
CA TRP A 336 14.16 -44.17 4.87
C TRP A 336 12.84 -44.93 4.99
N SER A 337 12.88 -46.12 5.53
CA SER A 337 11.71 -47.04 5.57
C SER A 337 10.60 -46.52 6.49
N VAL A 338 10.97 -46.12 7.73
CA VAL A 338 10.04 -45.67 8.77
C VAL A 338 10.09 -44.15 8.87
N TRP A 339 9.68 -43.52 7.79
CA TRP A 339 9.73 -42.09 7.59
C TRP A 339 8.60 -41.64 6.65
N PRO A 340 8.13 -40.40 6.73
CA PRO A 340 7.17 -39.90 5.74
C PRO A 340 7.64 -40.08 4.29
N THR A 341 6.72 -40.19 3.38
CA THR A 341 7.04 -40.07 1.96
C THR A 341 7.58 -38.69 1.68
N VAL A 342 8.79 -38.58 1.15
CA VAL A 342 9.45 -37.32 0.80
C VAL A 342 9.42 -37.14 -0.71
N LYS A 343 8.92 -36.03 -1.21
CA LYS A 343 8.79 -35.73 -2.63
C LYS A 343 9.23 -34.32 -2.93
N PHE A 344 10.07 -34.13 -3.96
CA PHE A 344 10.20 -32.81 -4.58
C PHE A 344 8.88 -32.48 -5.29
N GLY A 345 8.34 -31.32 -5.06
CA GLY A 345 7.04 -30.92 -5.59
C GLY A 345 6.86 -29.43 -5.59
N THR A 346 5.63 -28.97 -5.79
CA THR A 346 5.26 -27.59 -5.99
C THR A 346 4.25 -27.14 -4.94
N PHE A 347 4.10 -25.82 -4.78
CA PHE A 347 3.06 -25.22 -3.94
C PHE A 347 1.65 -25.60 -4.42
N LEU A 348 1.44 -25.54 -5.73
CA LEU A 348 0.13 -25.87 -6.30
C LEU A 348 -0.26 -27.35 -6.08
N GLU A 349 0.71 -28.26 -6.14
CA GLU A 349 0.48 -29.65 -5.79
C GLU A 349 0.01 -29.79 -4.34
N PHE A 350 0.67 -29.10 -3.41
CA PHE A 350 0.29 -29.10 -1.99
C PHE A 350 -1.13 -28.57 -1.78
N PHE A 351 -1.45 -27.39 -2.36
CA PHE A 351 -2.77 -26.79 -2.19
C PHE A 351 -3.88 -27.65 -2.78
N ARG A 352 -3.65 -28.29 -3.94
CA ARG A 352 -4.62 -29.21 -4.53
C ARG A 352 -4.90 -30.44 -3.65
N GLU A 353 -3.90 -30.94 -2.96
CA GLU A 353 -4.11 -32.00 -1.95
C GLU A 353 -4.86 -31.46 -0.71
N ALA A 354 -4.54 -30.25 -0.26
CA ALA A 354 -5.15 -29.62 0.90
C ALA A 354 -6.65 -29.30 0.71
N GLU A 355 -7.12 -29.14 -0.53
CA GLU A 355 -8.54 -29.00 -0.84
C GLU A 355 -9.39 -30.16 -0.30
N SER A 356 -8.81 -31.36 -0.15
CA SER A 356 -9.53 -32.53 0.40
C SER A 356 -10.01 -32.34 1.84
N VAL A 357 -9.43 -31.44 2.59
CA VAL A 357 -9.80 -31.14 3.99
C VAL A 357 -10.40 -29.75 4.17
N ARG A 358 -10.54 -28.95 3.10
CA ARG A 358 -10.93 -27.55 3.13
C ARG A 358 -12.15 -27.29 4.02
N GLU A 359 -13.23 -28.08 3.86
CA GLU A 359 -14.47 -27.87 4.59
C GLU A 359 -14.36 -28.12 6.11
N HIS A 360 -13.29 -28.80 6.55
CA HIS A 360 -13.03 -29.10 7.96
C HIS A 360 -12.06 -28.13 8.61
N LEU A 361 -11.50 -27.17 7.85
CA LEU A 361 -10.54 -26.21 8.33
C LEU A 361 -11.21 -25.04 9.04
N PRO A 362 -10.54 -24.43 10.03
CA PRO A 362 -11.05 -23.24 10.69
C PRO A 362 -11.14 -22.07 9.71
N ILE A 363 -12.10 -21.17 9.94
CA ILE A 363 -12.25 -19.91 9.21
C ILE A 363 -11.72 -18.80 10.07
N LEU A 364 -10.86 -17.95 9.48
CA LEU A 364 -10.45 -16.67 10.03
C LEU A 364 -11.11 -15.55 9.23
N ASP A 365 -11.76 -14.62 9.92
CA ASP A 365 -12.51 -13.50 9.34
C ASP A 365 -12.01 -12.14 9.85
N ARG A 366 -10.72 -12.02 10.08
CA ARG A 366 -10.04 -10.83 10.59
C ARG A 366 -8.83 -10.48 9.74
N GLU A 367 -8.36 -9.25 9.88
CA GLU A 367 -7.07 -8.86 9.32
C GLU A 367 -5.90 -9.60 9.98
N LEU A 368 -4.83 -9.82 9.24
CA LEU A 368 -3.59 -10.44 9.70
C LEU A 368 -2.52 -9.35 9.82
N ASN A 369 -2.54 -8.61 10.93
CA ASN A 369 -1.80 -7.36 11.06
C ASN A 369 -1.05 -7.20 12.38
N TYR A 370 -0.37 -6.04 12.51
CA TYR A 370 0.25 -5.44 13.69
C TYR A 370 1.58 -6.03 14.16
N ILE A 371 2.38 -6.56 13.23
CA ILE A 371 3.73 -7.06 13.58
C ILE A 371 4.73 -5.91 13.64
N PHE A 372 4.77 -5.06 12.62
CA PHE A 372 5.80 -4.04 12.43
C PHE A 372 5.21 -2.65 12.25
N SER A 373 4.91 -2.00 13.37
CA SER A 373 4.27 -0.68 13.38
C SER A 373 5.14 0.44 12.80
N GLY A 374 6.46 0.31 12.83
CA GLY A 374 7.39 1.27 12.24
C GLY A 374 7.27 1.34 10.72
N CYS A 375 6.93 0.23 10.07
CA CYS A 375 6.78 0.14 8.63
C CYS A 375 5.72 1.10 8.04
N PHE A 376 4.76 1.53 8.84
CA PHE A 376 3.75 2.50 8.41
C PHE A 376 4.22 3.95 8.49
N THR A 377 5.38 4.22 9.08
CA THR A 377 5.81 5.56 9.48
C THR A 377 7.20 5.96 8.99
N THR A 378 8.10 5.02 8.74
CA THR A 378 9.49 5.31 8.37
C THR A 378 9.67 5.56 6.88
N GLN A 379 10.75 6.23 6.47
CA GLN A 379 11.04 6.60 5.07
C GLN A 379 9.87 7.31 4.38
N THR A 380 9.37 8.37 5.02
CA THR A 380 8.10 9.01 4.65
C THR A 380 8.07 9.56 3.21
N ARG A 381 9.23 9.81 2.59
CA ARG A 381 9.34 10.28 1.20
C ARG A 381 8.87 9.24 0.20
N ILE A 382 9.21 7.96 0.41
CA ILE A 382 8.72 6.86 -0.44
C ILE A 382 7.20 6.79 -0.37
N LYS A 383 6.64 6.86 0.84
CA LYS A 383 5.20 6.81 1.09
C LYS A 383 4.44 7.97 0.43
N ALA A 384 4.99 9.18 0.55
CA ALA A 384 4.42 10.37 -0.09
C ALA A 384 4.49 10.27 -1.63
N ALA A 385 5.62 9.78 -2.17
CA ALA A 385 5.78 9.57 -3.59
C ALA A 385 4.80 8.52 -4.12
N ASN A 386 4.61 7.43 -3.38
CA ASN A 386 3.66 6.38 -3.72
C ASN A 386 2.23 6.91 -3.83
N ARG A 387 1.70 7.51 -2.75
CA ARG A 387 0.34 8.05 -2.73
C ARG A 387 0.09 9.00 -3.90
N ARG A 388 1.05 9.87 -4.14
CA ARG A 388 0.95 10.82 -5.22
C ARG A 388 1.03 10.20 -6.62
N ALA A 389 1.87 9.16 -6.80
CA ALA A 389 1.99 8.46 -8.08
C ALA A 389 0.71 7.70 -8.40
N GLU A 390 0.13 6.99 -7.42
CA GLU A 390 -1.16 6.32 -7.56
C GLU A 390 -2.26 7.31 -7.97
N ALA A 391 -2.43 8.41 -7.22
CA ALA A 391 -3.44 9.41 -7.53
C ALA A 391 -3.25 10.06 -8.91
N LEU A 392 -2.01 10.40 -9.29
CA LEU A 392 -1.73 11.01 -10.59
C LEU A 392 -2.00 10.08 -11.77
N LEU A 393 -1.63 8.79 -11.65
CA LEU A 393 -1.90 7.83 -12.71
C LEU A 393 -3.40 7.54 -12.83
N ASP A 394 -4.11 7.44 -11.71
CA ASP A 394 -5.56 7.28 -11.70
C ASP A 394 -6.27 8.49 -12.35
N ASP A 395 -5.90 9.72 -11.95
CA ASP A 395 -6.44 10.93 -12.59
C ASP A 395 -6.13 11.00 -14.10
N ALA A 396 -4.91 10.63 -14.50
CA ALA A 396 -4.54 10.59 -15.91
C ALA A 396 -5.39 9.59 -16.70
N GLU A 397 -5.63 8.41 -16.15
CA GLU A 397 -6.48 7.37 -16.79
C GLU A 397 -7.92 7.81 -16.93
N ARG A 398 -8.50 8.41 -15.88
CA ARG A 398 -9.87 8.95 -15.90
C ARG A 398 -10.04 9.93 -17.05
N TRP A 399 -9.14 10.90 -17.18
CA TRP A 399 -9.23 11.89 -18.25
C TRP A 399 -8.87 11.32 -19.63
N MET A 400 -7.90 10.39 -19.74
CA MET A 400 -7.61 9.70 -21.00
C MET A 400 -8.81 8.91 -21.53
N ALA A 401 -9.58 8.28 -20.64
CA ALA A 401 -10.77 7.50 -21.00
C ALA A 401 -11.84 8.38 -21.70
N PHE A 402 -12.03 9.63 -21.22
CA PHE A 402 -13.02 10.54 -21.79
C PHE A 402 -12.48 11.42 -22.92
N ALA A 403 -11.20 11.75 -22.92
CA ALA A 403 -10.59 12.58 -23.95
C ALA A 403 -10.46 11.88 -25.30
N GLY A 404 -10.45 10.53 -25.31
CA GLY A 404 -10.15 9.72 -26.49
C GLY A 404 -8.71 9.92 -27.02
N THR A 405 -7.80 10.30 -26.16
CA THR A 405 -6.40 10.55 -26.52
C THR A 405 -5.64 9.25 -26.72
N ARG A 406 -4.83 9.18 -27.78
CA ARG A 406 -3.94 8.04 -27.98
C ARG A 406 -2.84 8.02 -26.90
N PHE A 407 -2.62 6.88 -26.30
CA PHE A 407 -1.53 6.63 -25.37
C PHE A 407 -0.72 5.40 -25.81
N ASN A 408 0.47 5.24 -25.26
CA ASN A 408 1.30 4.06 -25.48
C ASN A 408 1.06 3.07 -24.34
N PRO A 409 0.37 1.93 -24.56
CA PRO A 409 0.04 0.98 -23.50
C PRO A 409 1.28 0.44 -22.77
N ALA A 410 2.36 0.13 -23.51
CA ALA A 410 3.58 -0.39 -22.90
C ALA A 410 4.27 0.62 -21.97
N ARG A 411 4.29 1.91 -22.35
CA ARG A 411 4.82 2.97 -21.46
C ARG A 411 3.92 3.23 -20.28
N HIS A 412 2.63 3.10 -20.46
CA HIS A 412 1.66 3.24 -19.38
C HIS A 412 1.84 2.13 -18.34
N GLU A 413 1.90 0.90 -18.81
CA GLU A 413 2.18 -0.27 -17.97
C GLU A 413 3.53 -0.16 -17.26
N ALA A 414 4.60 0.24 -17.98
CA ALA A 414 5.92 0.46 -17.35
C ALA A 414 5.88 1.53 -16.26
N SER A 415 5.04 2.57 -16.39
CA SER A 415 4.87 3.57 -15.34
C SER A 415 4.18 3.01 -14.10
N TRP A 416 3.19 2.15 -14.28
CA TRP A 416 2.59 1.41 -13.18
C TRP A 416 3.58 0.39 -12.59
N GLN A 417 4.33 -0.35 -13.39
CA GLN A 417 5.35 -1.30 -12.92
C GLN A 417 6.39 -0.64 -12.02
N ASN A 418 6.77 0.62 -12.27
CA ASN A 418 7.63 1.39 -11.37
C ASN A 418 6.98 1.61 -9.99
N VAL A 419 5.66 1.90 -9.95
CA VAL A 419 4.90 2.03 -8.70
C VAL A 419 4.79 0.69 -7.99
N LEU A 420 4.41 -0.36 -8.73
CA LEU A 420 4.26 -1.71 -8.20
C LEU A 420 5.58 -2.27 -7.66
N TYR A 421 6.72 -1.97 -8.28
CA TYR A 421 8.03 -2.37 -7.78
C TYR A 421 8.32 -1.74 -6.40
N ALA A 422 7.98 -0.46 -6.24
CA ALA A 422 8.15 0.23 -4.97
C ALA A 422 7.22 -0.29 -3.84
N HIS A 423 6.20 -1.08 -4.16
CA HIS A 423 5.34 -1.74 -3.17
C HIS A 423 5.97 -2.96 -2.50
N PHE A 424 7.17 -3.39 -2.93
CA PHE A 424 7.89 -4.46 -2.26
C PHE A 424 7.95 -4.20 -0.74
N HIS A 425 7.78 -5.28 0.04
CA HIS A 425 7.53 -5.18 1.48
C HIS A 425 8.67 -4.56 2.31
N ASP A 426 9.84 -4.32 1.73
CA ASP A 426 10.93 -3.52 2.34
C ASP A 426 11.11 -2.13 1.73
N ILE A 427 10.55 -1.87 0.54
CA ILE A 427 10.68 -0.54 -0.10
C ILE A 427 9.61 0.42 0.45
N ILE A 428 8.32 0.15 0.23
CA ILE A 428 7.25 1.05 0.70
C ILE A 428 7.20 1.14 2.22
N THR A 429 7.55 0.08 2.91
CA THR A 429 7.68 0.04 4.37
C THR A 429 8.81 0.91 4.88
N GLY A 430 9.82 1.18 4.05
CA GLY A 430 10.98 1.98 4.40
C GLY A 430 11.99 1.23 5.28
N SER A 431 11.91 -0.09 5.33
CA SER A 431 12.87 -0.96 6.02
C SER A 431 14.11 -1.27 5.17
N CYS A 432 14.57 -0.30 4.40
CA CYS A 432 15.64 -0.43 3.40
C CYS A 432 16.75 0.61 3.58
N VAL A 433 17.87 0.39 2.90
CA VAL A 433 19.02 1.30 2.89
C VAL A 433 18.78 2.54 2.02
N GLN A 434 19.69 3.51 2.09
CA GLN A 434 19.59 4.74 1.33
C GLN A 434 19.53 4.50 -0.18
N ASP A 435 20.36 3.61 -0.72
CA ASP A 435 20.43 3.34 -2.16
C ASP A 435 19.09 2.84 -2.72
N THR A 436 18.39 2.00 -1.97
CA THR A 436 17.02 1.56 -2.28
C THR A 436 16.05 2.75 -2.32
N ARG A 437 16.10 3.65 -1.32
CA ARG A 437 15.26 4.85 -1.30
C ARG A 437 15.50 5.71 -2.54
N GLU A 438 16.76 6.00 -2.87
CA GLU A 438 17.09 6.83 -4.02
C GLU A 438 16.65 6.20 -5.34
N ASN A 439 16.80 4.86 -5.49
CA ASN A 439 16.25 4.15 -6.64
C ASN A 439 14.73 4.27 -6.75
N ALA A 440 14.01 4.02 -5.66
CA ALA A 440 12.54 4.14 -5.63
C ALA A 440 12.08 5.56 -6.01
N LEU A 441 12.70 6.60 -5.44
CA LEU A 441 12.40 7.99 -5.77
C LEU A 441 12.71 8.33 -7.23
N GLY A 442 13.77 7.75 -7.79
CA GLY A 442 14.11 7.86 -9.21
C GLY A 442 13.05 7.24 -10.13
N GLN A 443 12.50 6.08 -9.77
CA GLN A 443 11.41 5.43 -10.51
C GLN A 443 10.11 6.25 -10.43
N PHE A 444 9.76 6.77 -9.24
CA PHE A 444 8.62 7.66 -9.10
C PHE A 444 8.77 8.94 -9.93
N SER A 445 9.98 9.49 -10.06
CA SER A 445 10.22 10.67 -10.91
C SER A 445 9.90 10.40 -12.39
N LYS A 446 10.25 9.23 -12.91
CA LYS A 446 9.87 8.80 -14.28
C LYS A 446 8.34 8.66 -14.42
N THR A 447 7.70 8.08 -13.41
CA THR A 447 6.24 7.93 -13.35
C THR A 447 5.54 9.29 -13.32
N PHE A 448 6.04 10.25 -12.54
CA PHE A 448 5.50 11.61 -12.52
C PHE A 448 5.61 12.29 -13.88
N ALA A 449 6.76 12.20 -14.55
CA ALA A 449 6.95 12.77 -15.87
C ALA A 449 5.95 12.20 -16.90
N TYR A 450 5.70 10.89 -16.86
CA TYR A 450 4.69 10.24 -17.71
C TYR A 450 3.27 10.67 -17.33
N GLY A 451 2.88 10.51 -16.06
CA GLY A 451 1.53 10.77 -15.57
C GLY A 451 1.10 12.21 -15.80
N GLN A 452 1.97 13.18 -15.46
CA GLN A 452 1.73 14.60 -15.70
C GLN A 452 1.52 14.92 -17.19
N THR A 453 2.32 14.30 -18.05
CA THR A 453 2.20 14.50 -19.50
C THR A 453 0.87 13.98 -20.02
N GLN A 454 0.47 12.76 -19.61
CA GLN A 454 -0.79 12.17 -20.08
C GLN A 454 -2.00 12.90 -19.50
N PHE A 455 -1.98 13.25 -18.22
CA PHE A 455 -3.01 14.04 -17.56
C PHE A 455 -3.24 15.35 -18.30
N ARG A 456 -2.18 16.15 -18.46
CA ARG A 456 -2.27 17.45 -19.15
C ARG A 456 -2.79 17.30 -20.57
N LYS A 457 -2.23 16.36 -21.34
CA LYS A 457 -2.66 16.10 -22.71
C LYS A 457 -4.13 15.75 -22.82
N ALA A 458 -4.64 14.97 -21.88
CA ALA A 458 -6.06 14.58 -21.84
C ALA A 458 -6.96 15.77 -21.51
N VAL A 459 -6.65 16.52 -20.45
CA VAL A 459 -7.40 17.69 -20.03
C VAL A 459 -7.39 18.79 -21.11
N GLU A 460 -6.23 19.11 -21.69
CA GLU A 460 -6.12 20.10 -22.79
C GLU A 460 -6.90 19.65 -24.02
N SER A 461 -6.93 18.34 -24.32
CA SER A 461 -7.72 17.79 -25.43
C SER A 461 -9.24 17.93 -25.21
N ILE A 462 -9.69 17.82 -23.96
CA ILE A 462 -11.09 18.10 -23.60
C ILE A 462 -11.36 19.61 -23.70
N ALA A 463 -10.51 20.43 -23.07
CA ALA A 463 -10.63 21.88 -23.09
C ALA A 463 -10.73 22.46 -24.51
N ALA A 464 -9.94 21.94 -25.46
CA ALA A 464 -9.98 22.33 -26.86
C ALA A 464 -11.28 21.97 -27.59
N LYS A 465 -12.14 21.15 -27.01
CA LYS A 465 -13.47 20.81 -27.55
C LYS A 465 -14.61 21.60 -26.92
N ILE A 466 -14.33 22.37 -25.85
CA ILE A 466 -15.34 23.20 -25.16
C ILE A 466 -15.64 24.42 -26.00
N ASP A 467 -16.89 24.62 -26.39
CA ASP A 467 -17.30 25.78 -27.18
C ASP A 467 -17.38 27.01 -26.28
N THR A 468 -16.44 27.91 -26.46
CA THR A 468 -16.35 29.23 -25.79
C THR A 468 -16.47 30.40 -26.77
N SER A 469 -16.90 30.15 -28.02
CA SER A 469 -17.02 31.16 -29.08
C SER A 469 -17.97 32.29 -28.78
N SER A 470 -18.90 32.09 -27.85
CA SER A 470 -19.84 33.15 -27.40
C SER A 470 -19.23 34.16 -26.40
N ILE A 471 -17.99 33.91 -25.93
CA ILE A 471 -17.30 34.79 -24.99
C ILE A 471 -16.60 35.90 -25.77
N GLU A 472 -17.01 37.11 -25.52
CA GLU A 472 -16.36 38.26 -26.11
C GLU A 472 -15.01 38.51 -25.44
N LEU A 473 -13.97 38.70 -26.25
CA LEU A 473 -12.62 39.05 -25.82
C LEU A 473 -12.39 40.55 -25.96
N ASP A 474 -11.47 41.10 -25.18
CA ASP A 474 -11.07 42.51 -25.22
C ASP A 474 -10.28 42.83 -26.50
N GLU A 475 -10.31 44.10 -26.91
CA GLU A 475 -9.50 44.59 -28.03
C GLU A 475 -7.99 44.65 -27.71
N ASP A 476 -7.60 44.69 -26.43
CA ASP A 476 -6.22 44.87 -25.95
C ASP A 476 -5.42 43.56 -25.78
N VAL A 477 -5.79 42.51 -26.49
CA VAL A 477 -5.14 41.18 -26.40
C VAL A 477 -3.63 41.24 -26.64
N ALA A 478 -3.17 42.12 -27.55
CA ALA A 478 -1.75 42.28 -27.88
C ALA A 478 -0.89 42.92 -26.77
N MET A 479 -1.50 43.46 -25.74
CA MET A 479 -0.80 44.13 -24.62
C MET A 479 -0.30 43.20 -23.54
N THR A 480 -0.58 41.90 -23.61
CA THR A 480 -0.19 40.91 -22.57
C THR A 480 0.84 39.91 -23.10
N GLN A 481 1.77 39.54 -22.25
CA GLN A 481 2.83 38.55 -22.53
C GLN A 481 2.61 37.23 -21.76
N SER A 482 1.35 36.95 -21.40
CA SER A 482 1.04 35.83 -20.53
C SER A 482 1.09 34.48 -21.21
N GLU A 483 0.96 34.40 -22.51
CA GLU A 483 0.89 33.14 -23.24
C GLU A 483 2.17 32.33 -23.06
N GLY A 484 2.01 31.12 -22.50
CA GLY A 484 3.11 30.23 -22.11
C GLY A 484 3.76 30.55 -20.76
N ALA A 485 3.37 31.62 -20.06
CA ALA A 485 3.83 31.90 -18.70
C ALA A 485 3.38 30.81 -17.73
N GLY A 486 4.11 30.62 -16.64
CA GLY A 486 3.78 29.63 -15.61
C GLY A 486 4.19 28.20 -15.90
N VAL A 487 4.76 27.92 -17.05
CA VAL A 487 5.23 26.56 -17.36
C VAL A 487 6.37 26.15 -16.43
N ALA A 488 6.22 24.98 -15.82
CA ALA A 488 7.23 24.34 -14.97
C ALA A 488 7.61 25.09 -13.69
N PHE A 489 6.84 26.10 -13.25
CA PHE A 489 7.08 26.77 -11.98
C PHE A 489 6.23 26.21 -10.85
N ASN A 490 6.89 25.97 -9.71
CA ASN A 490 6.20 25.73 -8.44
C ASN A 490 5.75 27.08 -7.88
N MET A 491 4.53 27.45 -8.18
CA MET A 491 3.99 28.76 -7.86
C MET A 491 3.55 28.84 -6.41
N GLY A 492 4.44 29.27 -5.58
CA GLY A 492 4.07 30.04 -4.40
C GLY A 492 3.49 29.30 -3.22
N LYS A 493 3.71 28.02 -3.05
CA LYS A 493 3.71 27.49 -1.70
C LYS A 493 5.16 27.54 -1.19
N ASN A 494 5.43 28.57 -0.37
CA ASN A 494 6.68 28.70 0.40
C ASN A 494 7.95 29.04 -0.35
N LEU A 495 7.96 30.15 -1.04
CA LEU A 495 9.20 30.88 -1.36
C LEU A 495 10.02 31.26 -0.11
N SER A 496 9.46 31.13 1.10
CA SER A 496 10.14 31.44 2.36
C SER A 496 10.96 30.30 2.96
N ILE A 497 10.71 29.06 2.55
CA ILE A 497 11.62 27.96 2.82
C ILE A 497 12.48 27.83 1.59
N ALA A 498 13.78 27.85 1.77
CA ALA A 498 14.76 27.70 0.69
C ALA A 498 14.28 26.64 -0.28
N GLN A 499 14.14 27.04 -1.54
CA GLN A 499 13.72 26.10 -2.56
C GLN A 499 14.66 24.91 -2.52
N PRO A 500 14.18 23.70 -2.32
CA PRO A 500 15.06 22.57 -2.32
C PRO A 500 15.65 22.45 -3.71
N SER A 501 16.93 22.66 -3.79
CA SER A 501 17.67 22.29 -4.97
C SER A 501 17.55 20.78 -5.16
N GLY A 502 16.69 20.36 -6.05
CA GLY A 502 16.83 19.11 -6.75
C GLY A 502 16.36 17.81 -6.12
N VAL A 503 15.72 17.75 -4.96
CA VAL A 503 15.17 16.50 -4.47
C VAL A 503 13.64 16.58 -4.34
N GLY A 504 13.05 16.70 -5.32
CA GLY A 504 11.93 16.20 -6.04
C GLY A 504 10.54 16.24 -5.48
N PHE A 505 10.21 16.47 -4.23
CA PHE A 505 8.83 16.36 -3.74
C PHE A 505 8.27 17.59 -3.07
N HIS A 506 8.92 18.69 -3.26
CA HIS A 506 8.39 19.97 -2.80
C HIS A 506 7.46 20.55 -3.80
N THR A 507 6.37 19.99 -3.85
CA THR A 507 5.42 20.37 -4.82
C THR A 507 4.32 21.08 -4.13
N GLY A 508 4.40 22.35 -4.15
CA GLY A 508 3.26 23.21 -4.07
C GLY A 508 2.34 23.08 -5.28
N PHE A 509 2.54 22.04 -6.11
CA PHE A 509 1.66 21.73 -7.19
C PHE A 509 0.45 20.97 -6.65
N GLN A 510 -0.71 21.42 -7.00
CA GLN A 510 -1.85 20.53 -7.08
C GLN A 510 -1.49 19.46 -8.10
N ASN A 511 -1.32 18.21 -7.66
CA ASN A 511 -1.00 17.05 -8.49
C ASN A 511 0.30 17.14 -9.34
N GLY A 512 1.14 18.16 -9.11
CA GLY A 512 2.40 18.31 -9.82
C GLY A 512 2.30 18.54 -11.33
N VAL A 513 1.15 18.93 -11.83
CA VAL A 513 0.94 19.18 -13.25
C VAL A 513 1.22 20.66 -13.55
N PRO A 514 2.12 20.94 -14.49
CA PRO A 514 2.34 22.32 -14.95
C PRO A 514 1.06 22.91 -15.53
N ASN A 515 0.80 24.16 -15.21
CA ASN A 515 -0.37 24.89 -15.70
C ASN A 515 0.05 26.16 -16.42
N PRO A 516 0.33 26.08 -17.73
CA PRO A 516 0.69 27.25 -18.51
C PRO A 516 -0.52 28.14 -18.77
N GLU A 517 -0.33 29.46 -18.68
CA GLU A 517 -1.34 30.41 -19.08
C GLU A 517 -1.55 30.35 -20.61
N ARG A 518 -2.80 30.23 -21.03
CA ARG A 518 -3.22 30.20 -22.45
C ARG A 518 -4.03 31.45 -22.85
N GLY A 519 -4.54 32.17 -21.86
CA GLY A 519 -5.35 33.36 -22.06
C GLY A 519 -4.50 34.61 -22.11
N CYS A 520 -5.04 35.65 -22.72
CA CYS A 520 -4.47 36.99 -22.83
C CYS A 520 -5.57 38.07 -22.68
N GLY A 521 -5.19 39.33 -22.52
CA GLY A 521 -6.16 40.42 -22.31
C GLY A 521 -6.75 40.47 -20.90
N LYS A 522 -7.86 41.15 -20.74
CA LYS A 522 -8.59 41.33 -19.51
C LYS A 522 -9.64 40.27 -19.28
N THR A 523 -10.15 39.65 -20.36
CA THR A 523 -11.03 38.50 -20.29
C THR A 523 -10.23 37.21 -20.32
N ARG A 524 -10.35 36.41 -19.27
CA ARG A 524 -9.64 35.11 -19.10
C ARG A 524 -10.63 33.97 -18.91
N ILE A 525 -10.38 32.86 -19.59
CA ILE A 525 -11.24 31.70 -19.59
C ILE A 525 -10.50 30.55 -18.88
N PHE A 526 -11.13 30.01 -17.88
CA PHE A 526 -10.60 28.86 -17.13
C PHE A 526 -11.63 27.71 -17.15
N HIS A 527 -11.14 26.50 -17.31
CA HIS A 527 -11.93 25.28 -17.15
C HIS A 527 -11.48 24.59 -15.87
N LEU A 528 -12.42 24.35 -14.96
CA LEU A 528 -12.20 23.59 -13.73
C LEU A 528 -12.63 22.14 -13.92
N PHE A 529 -11.75 21.19 -13.64
CA PHE A 529 -11.98 19.77 -13.81
C PHE A 529 -12.07 19.07 -12.46
N ASN A 530 -13.06 18.18 -12.29
CA ASN A 530 -13.27 17.38 -11.10
C ASN A 530 -13.12 15.88 -11.45
N ALA A 531 -12.07 15.25 -10.99
CA ALA A 531 -11.80 13.82 -11.23
C ALA A 531 -12.62 12.88 -10.32
N ASN A 532 -13.34 13.41 -9.33
CA ASN A 532 -14.21 12.63 -8.45
C ASN A 532 -15.57 12.38 -9.10
N ALA A 533 -16.23 11.29 -8.72
CA ALA A 533 -17.51 10.89 -9.31
C ALA A 533 -18.71 11.76 -8.88
N GLN A 534 -18.58 12.56 -7.82
CA GLN A 534 -19.66 13.37 -7.29
C GLN A 534 -19.53 14.84 -7.69
N THR A 535 -20.66 15.45 -8.04
CA THR A 535 -20.75 16.89 -8.22
C THR A 535 -20.55 17.61 -6.89
N ARG A 536 -19.67 18.63 -6.85
CA ARG A 536 -19.38 19.43 -5.65
C ARG A 536 -19.24 20.91 -5.95
N THR A 537 -19.67 21.74 -4.99
CA THR A 537 -19.22 23.11 -4.90
C THR A 537 -17.89 23.12 -4.17
N MET A 538 -16.87 23.69 -4.78
CA MET A 538 -15.50 23.66 -4.28
C MET A 538 -14.82 25.01 -4.42
N VAL A 539 -13.92 25.29 -3.48
CA VAL A 539 -13.04 26.46 -3.53
C VAL A 539 -11.75 26.02 -4.22
N THR A 540 -11.52 26.54 -5.42
CA THR A 540 -10.35 26.19 -6.24
C THR A 540 -9.42 27.38 -6.39
N GLU A 541 -8.12 27.15 -6.23
CA GLU A 541 -7.10 28.15 -6.48
C GLU A 541 -6.81 28.27 -7.97
N LEU A 542 -6.92 29.49 -8.53
CA LEU A 542 -6.51 29.84 -9.88
C LEU A 542 -5.26 30.72 -9.84
N THR A 543 -4.39 30.54 -10.80
CA THR A 543 -3.29 31.46 -11.05
C THR A 543 -3.49 32.16 -12.38
N VAL A 544 -3.46 33.48 -12.38
CA VAL A 544 -3.65 34.32 -13.56
C VAL A 544 -2.38 35.10 -13.81
N TRP A 545 -1.76 34.85 -14.95
CA TRP A 545 -0.53 35.52 -15.35
C TRP A 545 -0.77 36.78 -16.13
N ASP A 546 0.05 37.80 -15.86
CA ASP A 546 0.12 39.07 -16.60
C ASP A 546 -1.24 39.71 -16.90
N TRP A 547 -2.15 39.61 -15.93
CA TRP A 547 -3.45 40.27 -16.08
C TRP A 547 -3.32 41.80 -16.00
N VAL A 548 -3.86 42.48 -16.98
CA VAL A 548 -3.73 43.94 -17.18
C VAL A 548 -4.92 44.76 -16.69
N GLY A 549 -5.96 44.09 -16.18
CA GLY A 549 -7.15 44.72 -15.64
C GLY A 549 -6.96 45.39 -14.28
N ASP A 550 -7.90 46.23 -13.88
CA ASP A 550 -7.96 46.84 -12.54
C ASP A 550 -8.55 45.83 -11.54
N LEU A 551 -7.78 45.46 -10.52
CA LEU A 551 -8.19 44.51 -9.47
C LEU A 551 -9.51 44.93 -8.79
N ARG A 552 -9.82 46.20 -8.71
CA ARG A 552 -11.07 46.70 -8.11
C ARG A 552 -12.29 46.46 -9.00
N ARG A 553 -12.08 46.19 -10.28
CA ARG A 553 -13.10 45.95 -11.28
C ARG A 553 -13.16 44.50 -11.75
N MET A 554 -12.44 43.63 -11.06
CA MET A 554 -12.45 42.21 -11.35
C MET A 554 -13.84 41.64 -11.12
N ARG A 555 -14.33 40.85 -12.07
CA ARG A 555 -15.57 40.07 -11.97
C ARG A 555 -15.32 38.65 -12.43
N ILE A 556 -15.85 37.71 -11.73
CA ILE A 556 -15.74 36.29 -12.08
C ILE A 556 -17.16 35.72 -12.19
N THR A 557 -17.45 35.06 -13.32
CA THR A 557 -18.76 34.49 -13.60
C THR A 557 -18.64 33.03 -14.00
N ASP A 558 -19.75 32.30 -13.83
CA ASP A 558 -19.93 30.97 -14.44
C ASP A 558 -20.24 31.11 -15.95
N ALA A 559 -20.43 29.94 -16.60
CA ALA A 559 -20.80 29.85 -18.01
C ALA A 559 -22.15 30.51 -18.37
N GLN A 560 -23.04 30.69 -17.40
CA GLN A 560 -24.35 31.31 -17.53
C GLN A 560 -24.34 32.82 -17.24
N GLY A 561 -23.19 33.37 -16.84
CA GLY A 561 -23.01 34.79 -16.50
C GLY A 561 -23.39 35.10 -15.04
N ASN A 562 -23.66 34.12 -14.19
CA ASN A 562 -23.88 34.35 -12.78
C ASN A 562 -22.57 34.67 -12.07
N ASP A 563 -22.60 35.61 -11.13
CA ASP A 563 -21.44 35.98 -10.34
C ASP A 563 -21.00 34.83 -9.43
N LEU A 564 -19.70 34.53 -9.45
CA LEU A 564 -19.07 33.60 -8.56
C LEU A 564 -18.34 34.34 -7.43
N ARG A 565 -18.38 33.80 -6.23
CA ARG A 565 -17.57 34.32 -5.12
C ARG A 565 -16.10 34.04 -5.40
N PHE A 566 -15.25 35.04 -5.16
CA PHE A 566 -13.80 34.89 -5.30
C PHE A 566 -13.04 35.66 -4.21
N GLN A 567 -11.77 35.33 -4.04
CA GLN A 567 -10.89 35.94 -3.06
C GLN A 567 -9.46 35.97 -3.60
N LEU A 568 -8.81 37.15 -3.51
CA LEU A 568 -7.37 37.27 -3.75
C LEU A 568 -6.61 36.72 -2.55
N ILE A 569 -5.70 35.76 -2.76
CA ILE A 569 -4.93 35.15 -1.68
C ILE A 569 -3.90 36.12 -1.13
N ASP A 570 -3.14 36.77 -1.99
CA ASP A 570 -2.03 37.66 -1.59
C ASP A 570 -2.44 39.12 -1.50
N GLY A 571 -3.69 39.45 -1.80
CA GLY A 571 -4.23 40.80 -1.76
C GLY A 571 -3.72 41.73 -2.85
N GLU A 572 -2.69 41.34 -3.59
CA GLU A 572 -2.04 42.11 -4.65
C GLU A 572 -1.37 41.21 -5.69
N THR A 573 -0.86 41.86 -6.76
CA THR A 573 -0.09 41.16 -7.81
C THR A 573 1.28 40.78 -7.29
N GLN A 574 1.67 39.56 -7.51
CA GLN A 574 2.99 39.00 -7.23
C GLN A 574 3.90 39.09 -8.46
N TRP A 575 5.21 39.01 -8.26
CA TRP A 575 6.21 39.02 -9.31
C TRP A 575 7.03 37.76 -9.36
N PHE A 576 7.29 37.29 -10.57
CA PHE A 576 8.23 36.21 -10.85
C PHE A 576 8.99 36.54 -12.15
N TRP A 577 10.27 36.87 -12.05
CA TRP A 577 11.08 37.39 -13.15
C TRP A 577 10.38 38.66 -13.79
N ASP A 578 10.18 38.63 -15.09
CA ASP A 578 9.51 39.73 -15.82
C ASP A 578 7.99 39.54 -15.87
N HIS A 579 7.42 38.51 -15.24
CA HIS A 579 5.99 38.23 -15.23
C HIS A 579 5.31 38.61 -13.91
N ARG A 580 4.08 39.02 -14.01
CA ARG A 580 3.19 39.26 -12.87
C ARG A 580 2.16 38.15 -12.77
N PHE A 581 1.74 37.79 -11.58
CA PHE A 581 0.67 36.84 -11.40
C PHE A 581 -0.23 37.17 -10.22
N LEU A 582 -1.47 36.70 -10.31
CA LEU A 582 -2.48 36.75 -9.26
C LEU A 582 -2.81 35.35 -8.82
N ARG A 583 -3.03 35.15 -7.53
CA ARG A 583 -3.58 33.95 -6.96
C ARG A 583 -4.99 34.22 -6.46
N LEU A 584 -5.94 33.49 -7.03
CA LEU A 584 -7.37 33.67 -6.76
C LEU A 584 -7.94 32.35 -6.22
N LEU A 585 -8.77 32.46 -5.20
CA LEU A 585 -9.72 31.41 -4.85
C LEU A 585 -11.04 31.73 -5.54
N VAL A 586 -11.62 30.72 -6.15
CA VAL A 586 -12.95 30.81 -6.79
C VAL A 586 -13.82 29.69 -6.28
N GLU A 587 -15.02 29.98 -5.87
CA GLU A 587 -16.03 28.99 -5.51
C GLU A 587 -16.89 28.70 -6.73
N ALA A 588 -16.85 27.43 -7.17
CA ALA A 588 -17.64 26.99 -8.31
C ALA A 588 -18.23 25.59 -8.07
N LYS A 589 -19.41 25.35 -8.65
CA LYS A 589 -20.00 23.99 -8.70
C LYS A 589 -19.44 23.26 -9.90
N VAL A 590 -18.70 22.17 -9.66
CA VAL A 590 -18.08 21.35 -10.71
C VAL A 590 -18.72 19.97 -10.73
N PRO A 591 -19.27 19.54 -11.89
CA PRO A 591 -19.88 18.21 -12.04
C PRO A 591 -18.88 17.09 -11.73
N GLY A 592 -19.40 15.92 -11.31
CA GLY A 592 -18.58 14.70 -11.12
C GLY A 592 -18.02 14.23 -12.46
N LEU A 593 -16.76 13.77 -12.45
CA LEU A 593 -16.01 13.39 -13.67
C LEU A 593 -16.37 14.32 -14.84
N GLY A 594 -16.27 15.60 -14.57
CA GLY A 594 -16.73 16.64 -15.46
C GLY A 594 -15.96 17.95 -15.27
N TYR A 595 -16.48 18.97 -15.86
CA TYR A 595 -15.84 20.29 -15.84
C TYR A 595 -16.87 21.43 -15.84
N THR A 596 -16.42 22.63 -15.46
CA THR A 596 -17.17 23.89 -15.61
C THR A 596 -16.24 24.98 -16.07
N THR A 597 -16.78 25.95 -16.83
CA THR A 597 -16.05 27.11 -17.32
C THR A 597 -16.26 28.29 -16.38
N VAL A 598 -15.18 28.96 -16.04
CA VAL A 598 -15.14 30.17 -15.22
C VAL A 598 -14.52 31.29 -16.05
N ILE A 599 -15.13 32.46 -16.03
CA ILE A 599 -14.74 33.61 -16.84
C ILE A 599 -14.39 34.78 -15.93
N LEU A 600 -13.14 35.21 -16.01
CA LEU A 600 -12.64 36.43 -15.35
C LEU A 600 -12.66 37.59 -16.32
N ARG A 601 -13.16 38.75 -15.89
CA ARG A 601 -13.25 40.00 -16.71
C ARG A 601 -12.96 41.24 -15.88
N GLU A 602 -12.66 42.30 -16.54
CA GLU A 602 -12.83 43.67 -15.99
C GLU A 602 -14.25 44.13 -16.28
N ASP A 603 -14.96 44.59 -15.25
CA ASP A 603 -16.30 45.15 -15.35
C ASP A 603 -16.27 46.59 -14.81
N GLU A 604 -16.59 47.58 -15.66
CA GLU A 604 -16.57 48.98 -15.27
C GLU A 604 -17.59 49.32 -14.18
N ALA A 605 -18.67 48.55 -14.08
CA ALA A 605 -19.67 48.69 -13.05
C ALA A 605 -19.25 48.08 -11.69
N ALA A 606 -18.31 47.18 -11.69
CA ALA A 606 -17.77 46.59 -10.47
C ALA A 606 -16.81 47.56 -9.76
N ASN A 607 -16.91 47.65 -8.47
CA ASN A 607 -15.97 48.42 -7.65
C ASN A 607 -15.81 47.76 -6.29
N TYR A 608 -14.94 46.75 -6.26
CA TYR A 608 -14.60 46.03 -5.03
C TYR A 608 -13.48 46.77 -4.30
N PRO A 609 -13.54 46.91 -2.98
CA PRO A 609 -12.40 47.41 -2.23
C PRO A 609 -11.24 46.44 -2.42
N VAL A 610 -10.09 46.92 -2.85
CA VAL A 610 -8.84 46.15 -2.83
C VAL A 610 -8.54 45.84 -1.37
N TYR A 611 -8.69 44.59 -1.00
CA TYR A 611 -8.37 44.16 0.34
C TYR A 611 -6.84 44.09 0.46
N ARG A 612 -6.25 45.10 1.08
CA ARG A 612 -4.85 45.03 1.50
C ARG A 612 -4.85 44.18 2.75
N GLN A 613 -4.23 43.02 2.65
CA GLN A 613 -3.91 42.26 3.85
C GLN A 613 -3.13 43.15 4.81
N PRO A 614 -3.46 43.18 6.10
CA PRO A 614 -2.62 43.83 7.08
C PRO A 614 -1.20 43.27 6.88
N GLN A 615 -0.23 44.12 6.63
CA GLN A 615 1.17 43.72 6.64
C GLN A 615 1.42 42.95 7.93
N SER A 616 2.04 41.80 7.85
CA SER A 616 2.33 40.91 8.99
C SER A 616 2.96 41.73 10.11
N ARG A 617 2.14 42.21 11.04
CA ARG A 617 2.62 42.61 12.33
C ARG A 617 2.74 41.34 13.13
N SER A 618 3.93 41.06 13.59
CA SER A 618 4.21 40.08 14.62
C SER A 618 3.63 40.56 15.97
N GLU A 619 2.36 40.75 16.04
CA GLU A 619 1.63 41.03 17.27
C GLU A 619 1.12 39.67 17.73
N TYR A 620 1.60 39.22 18.89
CA TYR A 620 0.99 38.09 19.60
C TYR A 620 -0.47 38.47 19.84
N PRO A 621 -1.43 37.66 19.32
CA PRO A 621 -2.83 37.93 19.58
C PRO A 621 -3.08 37.82 21.09
N PHE A 622 -3.81 38.79 21.65
CA PHE A 622 -4.22 38.74 23.07
C PHE A 622 -5.43 37.82 23.27
N ASP A 623 -6.19 37.59 22.19
CA ASP A 623 -7.42 36.80 22.19
C ASP A 623 -7.25 35.53 21.37
N ASP A 624 -8.12 34.56 21.58
CA ASP A 624 -8.19 33.32 20.82
C ASP A 624 -8.35 33.61 19.31
N ILE A 625 -7.62 32.83 18.48
CA ILE A 625 -7.75 32.92 17.03
C ILE A 625 -8.91 32.04 16.60
N ILE A 626 -9.87 32.59 15.87
CA ILE A 626 -11.06 31.87 15.43
C ILE A 626 -11.08 31.77 13.90
N LEU A 627 -11.10 30.52 13.41
CA LEU A 627 -11.45 30.20 12.03
C LEU A 627 -12.87 29.61 12.04
N GLU A 628 -13.79 30.24 11.32
CA GLU A 628 -15.20 29.86 11.32
C GLU A 628 -15.80 30.01 9.92
N ASN A 629 -16.56 29.01 9.51
CA ASN A 629 -17.43 29.02 8.34
C ASN A 629 -18.87 28.66 8.75
N GLU A 630 -19.72 28.30 7.78
CA GLU A 630 -21.12 27.94 8.01
C GLU A 630 -21.30 26.66 8.83
N TYR A 631 -20.35 25.71 8.79
CA TYR A 631 -20.45 24.37 9.37
C TYR A 631 -19.67 24.19 10.66
N ILE A 632 -18.43 24.71 10.69
CA ILE A 632 -17.51 24.46 11.80
C ILE A 632 -16.93 25.76 12.37
N LYS A 633 -16.63 25.71 13.67
CA LYS A 633 -15.87 26.73 14.38
C LYS A 633 -14.64 26.08 15.00
N ALA A 634 -13.46 26.57 14.61
CA ALA A 634 -12.16 26.16 15.14
C ALA A 634 -11.56 27.33 15.96
N VAL A 635 -11.18 27.05 17.21
CA VAL A 635 -10.58 28.03 18.13
C VAL A 635 -9.16 27.59 18.45
N PHE A 636 -8.22 28.51 18.29
CA PHE A 636 -6.80 28.28 18.55
C PHE A 636 -6.31 29.14 19.69
N HIS A 637 -5.48 28.56 20.54
CA HIS A 637 -4.91 29.26 21.67
C HIS A 637 -3.89 30.32 21.21
N PRO A 638 -3.98 31.57 21.69
CA PRO A 638 -3.20 32.69 21.14
C PRO A 638 -1.69 32.57 21.42
N ASN A 639 -1.30 31.94 22.53
CA ASN A 639 0.10 31.83 22.94
C ASN A 639 0.79 30.53 22.46
N THR A 640 0.01 29.53 22.03
CA THR A 640 0.58 28.25 21.57
C THR A 640 0.29 27.99 20.11
N GLY A 641 -0.68 28.66 19.50
CA GLY A 641 -1.13 28.40 18.14
C GLY A 641 -1.83 27.05 17.95
N CYS A 642 -2.06 26.31 19.04
CA CYS A 642 -2.67 24.98 19.01
C CYS A 642 -4.19 25.07 18.95
N LEU A 643 -4.83 24.13 18.25
CA LEU A 643 -6.29 24.01 18.22
C LEU A 643 -6.79 23.55 19.61
N ILE A 644 -7.69 24.30 20.21
CA ILE A 644 -8.26 24.01 21.54
C ILE A 644 -9.75 23.69 21.50
N SER A 645 -10.44 23.99 20.41
CA SER A 645 -11.84 23.66 20.20
C SER A 645 -12.11 23.46 18.70
N LEU A 646 -12.87 22.42 18.38
CA LEU A 646 -13.41 22.17 17.05
C LEU A 646 -14.86 21.77 17.19
N THR A 647 -15.75 22.71 16.91
CA THR A 647 -17.19 22.56 17.13
C THR A 647 -17.94 22.43 15.81
N ASP A 648 -18.82 21.44 15.71
CA ASP A 648 -19.86 21.35 14.70
C ASP A 648 -20.96 22.36 15.05
N LYS A 649 -21.22 23.31 14.19
CA LYS A 649 -22.20 24.39 14.44
C LYS A 649 -23.66 23.92 14.32
N GLU A 650 -23.91 22.85 13.58
CA GLU A 650 -25.24 22.27 13.41
C GLU A 650 -25.69 21.58 14.69
N THR A 651 -24.81 20.79 15.31
CA THR A 651 -25.12 19.98 16.48
C THR A 651 -24.64 20.60 17.80
N GLY A 652 -23.76 21.61 17.76
CA GLY A 652 -23.08 22.18 18.92
C GLY A 652 -22.05 21.24 19.56
N ARG A 653 -21.65 20.16 18.87
CA ARG A 653 -20.73 19.17 19.40
C ARG A 653 -19.29 19.66 19.38
N GLU A 654 -18.59 19.48 20.50
CA GLU A 654 -17.15 19.66 20.63
C GLU A 654 -16.40 18.34 20.40
N TYR A 655 -15.37 18.34 19.57
CA TYR A 655 -14.57 17.16 19.24
C TYR A 655 -13.20 17.14 19.92
N VAL A 656 -12.63 18.28 20.27
CA VAL A 656 -11.27 18.41 20.82
C VAL A 656 -11.34 18.60 22.34
N GLY A 657 -10.58 17.78 23.08
CA GLY A 657 -10.58 17.77 24.54
C GLY A 657 -9.32 18.34 25.19
N GLY A 658 -8.55 19.15 24.44
CA GLY A 658 -7.29 19.74 24.90
C GLY A 658 -6.55 20.38 23.73
N GLU A 659 -5.24 20.59 23.84
CA GLU A 659 -4.46 21.17 22.76
C GLU A 659 -4.17 20.11 21.67
N ALA A 660 -4.69 20.32 20.47
CA ALA A 660 -4.34 19.53 19.29
C ALA A 660 -3.16 20.24 18.59
N CYS A 661 -2.03 19.56 18.54
CA CYS A 661 -0.76 20.16 18.12
C CYS A 661 0.23 19.12 17.58
N LEU A 662 1.34 19.61 17.07
CA LEU A 662 2.53 18.78 16.84
C LEU A 662 3.12 18.35 18.19
N ALA A 663 3.62 17.12 18.23
CA ALA A 663 4.39 16.62 19.37
C ALA A 663 5.59 15.82 18.89
N VAL A 664 6.69 15.89 19.64
CA VAL A 664 7.83 15.01 19.43
C VAL A 664 7.86 13.95 20.52
N ILE A 665 7.75 12.71 20.09
CA ILE A 665 7.81 11.54 20.96
C ILE A 665 9.24 11.04 20.99
N GLY A 666 9.86 10.97 22.16
CA GLY A 666 11.08 10.20 22.39
C GLY A 666 10.70 8.74 22.55
N GLN A 667 10.86 7.95 21.50
CA GLN A 667 10.64 6.50 21.55
C GLN A 667 11.92 5.76 21.93
N GLU A 668 11.79 4.62 22.63
CA GLU A 668 12.90 3.74 22.97
C GLU A 668 13.60 3.28 21.68
N ARG A 669 14.93 3.40 21.66
CA ARG A 669 15.72 2.95 20.52
C ARG A 669 15.82 1.42 20.53
N GLY A 670 15.23 0.76 19.56
CA GLY A 670 15.45 -0.64 19.22
C GLY A 670 16.51 -0.81 18.12
N SER A 671 17.07 -2.01 17.98
CA SER A 671 17.99 -2.35 16.87
C SER A 671 17.27 -2.30 15.51
N ASN A 672 15.97 -2.57 15.48
CA ASN A 672 15.14 -2.67 14.27
C ASN A 672 14.09 -1.55 14.27
N ASN A 673 14.51 -0.30 14.45
CA ASN A 673 13.61 0.82 14.67
C ASN A 673 12.90 1.33 13.38
N ALA A 674 13.30 0.86 12.19
CA ALA A 674 12.49 1.06 10.99
C ALA A 674 11.26 0.15 10.97
N TRP A 675 11.36 -1.07 11.49
CA TRP A 675 10.25 -2.03 11.56
C TRP A 675 9.34 -1.81 12.77
N LYS A 676 9.91 -1.47 13.93
CA LYS A 676 9.18 -1.40 15.21
C LYS A 676 9.34 -0.04 15.87
N ILE A 677 8.22 0.60 16.17
CA ILE A 677 8.19 1.76 17.06
C ILE A 677 8.41 1.27 18.49
N GLY A 678 9.38 1.86 19.17
CA GLY A 678 9.70 1.58 20.57
C GLY A 678 8.65 2.14 21.55
N ARG A 679 8.82 1.82 22.83
CA ARG A 679 7.96 2.41 23.88
C ARG A 679 8.14 3.93 23.90
N TYR A 680 7.04 4.66 24.14
CA TYR A 680 7.10 6.10 24.35
C TYR A 680 7.71 6.38 25.71
N LEU A 681 8.86 7.03 25.71
CA LEU A 681 9.60 7.41 26.93
C LEU A 681 9.26 8.83 27.37
N LYS A 682 9.04 9.72 26.40
CA LYS A 682 8.77 11.13 26.63
C LYS A 682 7.89 11.67 25.51
N THR A 683 7.06 12.66 25.81
CA THR A 683 6.26 13.41 24.83
C THR A 683 6.48 14.90 25.07
N ASP A 684 7.02 15.59 24.08
CA ASP A 684 7.20 17.03 24.08
C ASP A 684 6.13 17.64 23.16
N LEU A 685 5.13 18.31 23.71
CA LEU A 685 4.17 19.07 22.93
C LEU A 685 4.84 20.33 22.40
N LEU A 686 4.61 20.64 21.12
CA LEU A 686 5.18 21.85 20.49
C LEU A 686 4.24 23.03 20.73
N THR A 687 4.37 23.62 21.90
CA THR A 687 3.59 24.77 22.38
C THR A 687 4.42 26.05 22.49
N ASP A 688 5.74 25.94 22.34
CA ASP A 688 6.65 27.10 22.35
C ASP A 688 6.62 27.80 21.00
N LEU A 689 5.67 28.71 20.87
CA LEU A 689 5.39 29.47 19.66
C LEU A 689 6.50 30.49 19.38
N ILE A 690 7.04 30.51 18.18
CA ILE A 690 8.00 31.53 17.71
C ILE A 690 7.27 32.75 17.15
N SER A 691 6.30 32.52 16.26
CA SER A 691 5.53 33.58 15.61
C SER A 691 4.18 33.08 15.12
N ILE A 692 3.24 33.97 14.98
CA ILE A 692 2.00 33.79 14.24
C ILE A 692 1.98 34.83 13.10
N GLU A 693 1.69 34.34 11.90
CA GLU A 693 1.49 35.18 10.71
C GLU A 693 0.09 34.92 10.18
N HIS A 694 -0.72 35.97 10.04
CA HIS A 694 -1.99 35.85 9.36
C HIS A 694 -1.75 35.74 7.84
N LYS A 695 -2.32 34.70 7.21
CA LYS A 695 -2.19 34.45 5.78
C LYS A 695 -3.37 34.97 4.98
N THR A 696 -4.58 34.56 5.34
CA THR A 696 -5.81 35.02 4.67
C THR A 696 -6.93 35.19 5.68
N ASP A 697 -7.75 36.19 5.47
CA ASP A 697 -9.01 36.40 6.22
C ASP A 697 -10.07 36.92 5.23
N GLY A 698 -10.56 36.04 4.38
CA GLY A 698 -11.51 36.40 3.34
C GLY A 698 -12.81 35.58 3.41
N CYS A 699 -13.67 35.81 2.41
CA CYS A 699 -14.99 35.18 2.36
C CYS A 699 -14.95 33.69 1.97
N LEU A 700 -13.87 33.23 1.30
CA LEU A 700 -13.73 31.87 0.84
C LEU A 700 -12.73 31.04 1.66
N GLN A 701 -11.71 31.70 2.22
CA GLN A 701 -10.70 31.01 2.99
C GLN A 701 -10.20 31.89 4.12
N LYS A 702 -10.00 31.28 5.28
CA LYS A 702 -9.31 31.86 6.41
C LYS A 702 -8.14 30.97 6.81
N SER A 703 -6.99 31.57 7.12
CA SER A 703 -5.80 30.84 7.55
C SER A 703 -4.81 31.71 8.30
N PHE A 704 -3.99 31.07 9.11
CA PHE A 704 -2.79 31.70 9.69
C PHE A 704 -1.65 30.68 9.71
N THR A 705 -0.41 31.11 9.95
CA THR A 705 0.73 30.21 10.12
C THR A 705 1.35 30.38 11.49
N ALA A 706 1.45 29.30 12.24
CA ALA A 706 2.18 29.24 13.49
C ALA A 706 3.56 28.57 13.23
N SER A 707 4.63 29.18 13.76
CA SER A 707 5.99 28.71 13.60
C SER A 707 6.56 28.18 14.92
N TYR A 708 7.23 27.03 14.86
CA TYR A 708 7.79 26.33 16.00
C TYR A 708 9.24 25.89 15.75
N LYS A 709 9.95 25.59 16.84
CA LYS A 709 11.28 25.00 16.81
C LYS A 709 11.38 23.88 17.83
N TRP A 710 12.02 22.80 17.46
CA TRP A 710 12.42 21.73 18.37
C TRP A 710 13.81 21.20 17.96
N GLY A 711 14.74 21.15 18.90
CA GLY A 711 16.12 20.75 18.59
C GLY A 711 16.75 21.62 17.50
N MET A 712 17.18 20.97 16.41
CA MET A 712 17.74 21.60 15.22
C MET A 712 16.68 21.82 14.13
N SER A 713 15.44 21.41 14.37
CA SER A 713 14.35 21.39 13.39
C SER A 713 13.42 22.59 13.53
N ARG A 714 12.77 22.96 12.42
CA ARG A 714 11.79 24.05 12.36
C ARG A 714 10.51 23.54 11.72
N MET A 715 9.38 23.99 12.22
CA MET A 715 8.06 23.63 11.73
C MET A 715 7.19 24.85 11.53
N LYS A 716 6.39 24.83 10.47
CA LYS A 716 5.30 25.77 10.22
C LYS A 716 4.01 24.98 10.12
N VAL A 717 3.02 25.40 10.86
CA VAL A 717 1.67 24.80 10.86
C VAL A 717 0.68 25.86 10.38
N THR A 718 0.05 25.59 9.26
CA THR A 718 -0.94 26.51 8.67
C THR A 718 -2.30 25.83 8.65
N PRO A 719 -3.17 26.07 9.65
CA PRO A 719 -4.56 25.69 9.57
C PRO A 719 -5.27 26.56 8.52
N ILE A 720 -6.15 25.91 7.74
CA ILE A 720 -6.87 26.51 6.62
C ILE A 720 -8.33 26.08 6.70
N LEU A 721 -9.24 27.03 6.69
CA LEU A 721 -10.66 26.78 6.67
C LEU A 721 -11.30 27.41 5.43
N ASN A 722 -11.85 26.57 4.56
CA ASN A 722 -12.59 27.03 3.37
C ASN A 722 -14.08 27.19 3.66
N ALA A 723 -14.73 28.08 2.95
CA ALA A 723 -16.18 28.16 2.90
C ALA A 723 -16.76 26.84 2.34
N GLY A 724 -17.91 26.43 2.80
CA GLY A 724 -18.61 25.26 2.29
C GLY A 724 -18.04 23.89 2.70
N GLU A 725 -16.96 23.83 3.49
CA GLU A 725 -16.32 22.59 3.88
C GLU A 725 -16.55 22.23 5.36
N LYS A 726 -16.80 20.95 5.66
CA LYS A 726 -16.78 20.38 7.01
C LYS A 726 -15.38 19.85 7.37
N ALA A 727 -14.34 20.48 6.85
CA ALA A 727 -12.94 20.07 6.96
C ALA A 727 -12.07 21.24 7.39
N LEU A 728 -11.38 21.09 8.53
CA LEU A 728 -10.28 21.97 8.92
C LEU A 728 -8.99 21.40 8.35
N ARG A 729 -8.44 22.04 7.34
CA ARG A 729 -7.23 21.63 6.64
C ARG A 729 -5.98 22.14 7.33
N TYR A 730 -4.88 21.43 7.19
CA TYR A 730 -3.56 21.83 7.65
C TYR A 730 -2.54 21.62 6.54
N CYS A 731 -1.68 22.63 6.35
CA CYS A 731 -0.40 22.48 5.66
C CYS A 731 0.71 22.53 6.73
N ILE A 732 1.44 21.43 6.90
CA ILE A 732 2.52 21.31 7.86
C ILE A 732 3.83 21.22 7.10
N GLU A 733 4.71 22.19 7.30
CA GLU A 733 6.03 22.26 6.68
C GLU A 733 7.07 22.02 7.76
N VAL A 734 7.97 21.09 7.49
CA VAL A 734 8.98 20.65 8.45
C VAL A 734 10.35 20.68 7.80
N GLU A 735 11.28 21.43 8.38
CA GLU A 735 12.71 21.27 8.18
C GLU A 735 13.23 20.34 9.28
N TRP A 736 13.33 19.04 8.97
CA TRP A 736 13.71 18.03 9.96
C TRP A 736 15.21 17.77 9.94
N ASN A 737 15.88 18.02 11.05
CA ASN A 737 17.33 17.87 11.17
C ASN A 737 17.75 16.94 12.32
N GLU A 738 16.80 16.22 12.91
CA GLU A 738 17.06 15.32 14.02
C GLU A 738 17.61 13.96 13.56
N VAL A 739 18.30 13.31 14.47
CA VAL A 739 18.85 11.96 14.31
C VAL A 739 18.53 11.12 15.55
N THR A 740 18.56 9.81 15.38
CA THR A 740 18.40 8.87 16.52
C THR A 740 19.55 9.03 17.51
N GLY A 741 19.22 9.28 18.78
CA GLY A 741 20.16 9.34 19.89
C GLY A 741 20.63 7.96 20.37
N GLN A 742 21.38 7.93 21.48
CA GLN A 742 21.85 6.67 22.07
C GLN A 742 20.70 5.84 22.65
N ASP A 743 19.79 6.49 23.36
CA ASP A 743 18.71 5.82 24.10
C ASP A 743 17.34 6.01 23.48
N SER A 744 17.14 7.02 22.66
CA SER A 744 15.85 7.36 22.08
C SER A 744 15.93 7.84 20.63
N ALA A 745 14.87 7.57 19.88
CA ALA A 745 14.66 8.09 18.54
C ALA A 745 13.47 9.06 18.53
N PRO A 746 13.58 10.25 17.93
CA PRO A 746 12.46 11.19 17.86
C PRO A 746 11.45 10.77 16.78
N LEU A 747 10.18 10.83 17.14
CA LEU A 747 9.03 10.61 16.25
C LEU A 747 8.17 11.87 16.29
N LEU A 748 8.07 12.58 15.17
CA LEU A 748 7.17 13.73 15.03
C LEU A 748 5.75 13.24 14.71
N VAL A 749 4.78 13.69 15.49
CA VAL A 749 3.36 13.35 15.29
C VAL A 749 2.48 14.60 15.30
N PHE A 750 1.32 14.53 14.63
CA PHE A 750 0.22 15.46 14.86
C PHE A 750 -0.83 14.76 15.73
N ARG A 751 -1.14 15.34 16.89
CA ARG A 751 -1.97 14.72 17.92
C ARG A 751 -3.23 15.53 18.18
N VAL A 752 -4.39 14.88 18.18
CA VAL A 752 -5.70 15.46 18.49
C VAL A 752 -6.28 14.71 19.70
N PRO A 753 -6.32 15.32 20.89
CA PRO A 753 -6.99 14.74 22.04
C PRO A 753 -8.50 14.83 21.87
N HIS A 754 -9.22 13.76 22.22
CA HIS A 754 -10.66 13.71 22.11
C HIS A 754 -11.36 14.42 23.26
N SER A 755 -12.48 15.09 22.99
CA SER A 755 -13.33 15.68 24.03
C SER A 755 -14.04 14.62 24.90
N ARG A 756 -14.17 13.41 24.40
CA ARG A 756 -14.73 12.23 25.07
C ARG A 756 -13.96 10.99 24.65
N LYS A 757 -13.96 9.97 25.51
CA LYS A 757 -13.34 8.67 25.15
C LYS A 757 -14.00 8.05 23.93
N VAL A 758 -13.17 7.52 23.06
CA VAL A 758 -13.56 6.85 21.82
C VAL A 758 -13.44 5.34 22.01
N GLY A 759 -14.50 4.61 21.71
CA GLY A 759 -14.53 3.15 21.81
C GLY A 759 -14.22 2.41 20.52
N GLU A 760 -14.31 3.08 19.37
CA GLU A 760 -14.13 2.46 18.06
C GLU A 760 -13.61 3.45 17.02
N TYR A 761 -12.83 2.95 16.08
CA TYR A 761 -12.32 3.69 14.93
C TYR A 761 -12.75 3.03 13.63
N LEU A 762 -13.22 3.82 12.67
CA LEU A 762 -13.42 3.40 11.29
C LEU A 762 -12.16 3.76 10.48
N CYS A 763 -11.55 2.76 9.89
CA CYS A 763 -10.24 2.87 9.22
C CYS A 763 -10.35 2.48 7.75
N ASP A 764 -9.86 3.35 6.85
CA ASP A 764 -9.72 3.06 5.43
C ASP A 764 -8.64 1.99 5.20
N VAL A 765 -8.98 0.97 4.42
CA VAL A 765 -8.10 -0.10 4.00
C VAL A 765 -8.34 -0.43 2.52
N PRO A 766 -7.43 -1.14 1.83
CA PRO A 766 -7.69 -1.55 0.45
C PRO A 766 -9.04 -2.27 0.31
N ALA A 767 -9.84 -1.87 -0.66
CA ALA A 767 -11.15 -2.37 -1.04
C ALA A 767 -12.27 -2.16 0.01
N GLY A 768 -12.08 -1.28 0.99
CA GLY A 768 -13.14 -0.99 1.95
C GLY A 768 -12.68 -0.31 3.22
N ALA A 769 -13.45 -0.47 4.29
CA ALA A 769 -13.15 0.06 5.59
C ALA A 769 -13.34 -1.00 6.69
N VAL A 770 -12.52 -0.93 7.73
CA VAL A 770 -12.59 -1.84 8.87
C VAL A 770 -12.80 -1.08 10.17
N ARG A 771 -13.47 -1.71 11.12
CA ARG A 771 -13.66 -1.19 12.47
C ARG A 771 -12.58 -1.76 13.39
N ARG A 772 -11.89 -0.89 14.11
CA ARG A 772 -10.83 -1.27 15.05
C ARG A 772 -11.06 -0.71 16.42
N GLN A 773 -10.75 -1.51 17.44
CA GLN A 773 -10.74 -1.05 18.83
C GLN A 773 -9.53 -0.14 19.09
N PRO A 774 -9.65 0.82 20.04
CA PRO A 774 -8.53 1.65 20.44
C PRO A 774 -7.30 0.83 20.83
N ARG A 775 -6.13 1.26 20.37
CA ARG A 775 -4.88 0.53 20.57
C ARG A 775 -3.70 1.48 20.82
N ASN A 776 -2.87 1.18 21.81
CA ASN A 776 -1.64 1.93 22.05
C ASN A 776 -0.48 1.42 21.17
N GLN A 777 -0.73 1.31 19.86
CA GLN A 777 0.22 0.91 18.84
C GLN A 777 -0.18 1.59 17.53
N ASP A 778 0.80 1.91 16.67
CA ASP A 778 0.48 2.45 15.36
C ASP A 778 -0.18 1.39 14.48
N ILE A 779 -1.24 1.79 13.80
CA ILE A 779 -2.06 0.97 12.90
C ILE A 779 -2.01 1.54 11.49
N PRO A 780 -2.06 0.70 10.45
CA PRO A 780 -2.10 1.17 9.07
C PRO A 780 -3.51 1.64 8.69
N CYS A 781 -3.60 2.79 8.05
CA CYS A 781 -4.80 3.18 7.30
C CYS A 781 -4.37 3.81 5.98
N LEU A 782 -5.19 3.70 4.95
CA LEU A 782 -4.89 4.32 3.67
C LEU A 782 -5.06 5.84 3.76
N ARG A 783 -6.26 6.37 3.58
CA ARG A 783 -6.52 7.80 3.44
C ARG A 783 -7.15 8.42 4.68
N TYR A 784 -7.77 7.61 5.55
CA TYR A 784 -8.37 8.14 6.78
C TYR A 784 -8.38 7.16 7.95
N CYS A 785 -8.43 7.75 9.15
CA CYS A 785 -8.78 7.10 10.40
C CYS A 785 -9.81 7.99 11.11
N ALA A 786 -10.99 7.47 11.39
CA ALA A 786 -12.11 8.22 11.94
C ALA A 786 -12.50 7.71 13.34
N ALA A 787 -12.47 8.61 14.32
CA ALA A 787 -12.92 8.35 15.69
C ALA A 787 -14.46 8.36 15.74
N VAL A 788 -15.07 7.20 15.99
CA VAL A 788 -16.52 7.02 15.98
C VAL A 788 -17.09 7.35 17.36
N GLN A 789 -18.07 8.23 17.40
CA GLN A 789 -18.79 8.63 18.61
C GLN A 789 -20.08 7.81 18.78
N ASN A 790 -20.56 7.72 20.03
CA ASN A 790 -21.75 6.92 20.37
C ASN A 790 -23.05 7.30 19.63
N ASP A 791 -23.11 8.48 19.04
CA ASP A 791 -24.27 8.99 18.29
C ASP A 791 -24.09 8.89 16.77
N GLY A 792 -23.04 8.21 16.30
CA GLY A 792 -22.75 8.04 14.90
C GLY A 792 -22.07 9.25 14.23
N SER A 793 -21.68 10.28 14.96
CA SER A 793 -20.82 11.33 14.44
C SER A 793 -19.34 10.89 14.49
N VAL A 794 -18.50 11.43 13.62
CA VAL A 794 -17.08 11.10 13.58
C VAL A 794 -16.20 12.35 13.50
N LEU A 795 -14.98 12.21 14.04
CA LEU A 795 -13.85 13.05 13.69
C LEU A 795 -12.82 12.21 12.93
N ALA A 796 -12.68 12.46 11.65
CA ALA A 796 -11.72 11.77 10.80
C ALA A 796 -10.45 12.62 10.59
N MET A 797 -9.30 11.97 10.59
CA MET A 797 -8.03 12.57 10.21
C MET A 797 -7.62 12.00 8.84
N MET A 798 -7.47 12.87 7.84
CA MET A 798 -7.27 12.53 6.43
C MET A 798 -6.00 13.19 5.89
N PRO A 799 -4.86 12.50 5.87
CA PRO A 799 -3.62 13.01 5.27
C PRO A 799 -3.50 12.68 3.78
N ASP A 800 -2.64 13.44 3.09
CA ASP A 800 -2.28 13.22 1.69
C ASP A 800 -1.17 12.18 1.47
N SER A 801 -0.43 11.77 2.53
CA SER A 801 0.83 11.04 2.34
C SER A 801 1.26 10.12 3.48
N LYS A 802 0.43 9.97 4.52
CA LYS A 802 0.78 9.21 5.73
C LYS A 802 -0.15 8.02 5.92
N TYR A 803 0.38 6.95 6.56
CA TYR A 803 -0.31 5.68 6.74
C TYR A 803 -0.34 5.19 8.18
N GLY A 804 0.51 5.73 9.08
CA GLY A 804 0.64 5.28 10.46
C GLY A 804 -0.14 6.14 11.44
N TYR A 805 -1.13 5.56 12.11
CA TYR A 805 -1.98 6.23 13.09
C TYR A 805 -1.90 5.55 14.43
N ARG A 806 -1.88 6.32 15.50
CA ARG A 806 -2.10 5.82 16.87
C ARG A 806 -3.45 6.25 17.34
N ALA A 807 -4.37 5.31 17.44
CA ALA A 807 -5.77 5.48 17.74
C ALA A 807 -6.05 4.92 19.15
N THR A 808 -6.05 5.79 20.16
CA THR A 808 -6.31 5.43 21.57
C THR A 808 -7.68 5.92 22.02
N GLU A 809 -8.15 5.51 23.20
CA GLU A 809 -9.42 6.01 23.75
C GLU A 809 -9.41 7.55 23.91
N ASP A 810 -8.26 8.15 24.20
CA ASP A 810 -8.14 9.56 24.58
C ASP A 810 -7.66 10.47 23.44
N ALA A 811 -7.06 9.92 22.39
CA ALA A 811 -6.50 10.73 21.30
C ALA A 811 -6.31 9.95 20.01
N LEU A 812 -6.41 10.66 18.87
CA LEU A 812 -5.95 10.22 17.57
C LEU A 812 -4.66 10.96 17.22
N SER A 813 -3.64 10.22 16.82
CA SER A 813 -2.36 10.79 16.38
C SER A 813 -1.97 10.24 15.02
N LEU A 814 -1.35 11.09 14.20
CA LEU A 814 -0.77 10.74 12.91
C LEU A 814 0.74 10.84 12.99
N SER A 815 1.45 9.78 12.65
CA SER A 815 2.91 9.77 12.58
C SER A 815 3.37 10.51 11.32
N LEU A 816 4.09 11.63 11.49
CA LEU A 816 4.55 12.47 10.39
C LEU A 816 5.97 12.08 9.93
N ILE A 817 6.92 11.96 10.87
CA ILE A 817 8.31 11.62 10.60
C ILE A 817 8.82 10.70 11.71
N ASN A 818 9.21 9.49 11.34
CA ASN A 818 9.84 8.52 12.24
C ASN A 818 11.34 8.51 11.98
N THR A 819 12.13 9.04 12.93
CA THR A 819 13.58 9.10 12.81
C THR A 819 14.18 7.76 13.16
N SER A 820 14.10 6.78 12.27
CA SER A 820 14.81 5.52 12.41
C SER A 820 16.31 5.69 12.12
N SER A 821 17.13 4.70 12.47
CA SER A 821 18.57 4.71 12.26
C SER A 821 19.10 3.40 11.67
N ASN A 822 18.24 2.44 11.44
CA ASN A 822 18.59 1.13 10.89
C ASN A 822 17.42 0.59 10.06
N PRO A 823 17.64 0.22 8.79
CA PRO A 823 18.94 0.14 8.11
C PRO A 823 19.48 1.48 7.57
N ASP A 824 18.64 2.46 7.28
CA ASP A 824 19.06 3.80 6.87
C ASP A 824 19.32 4.67 8.11
N PRO A 825 20.55 5.23 8.27
CA PRO A 825 20.85 6.07 9.43
C PRO A 825 20.21 7.46 9.37
N PHE A 826 19.76 7.93 8.20
CA PHE A 826 19.21 9.27 7.99
C PHE A 826 18.00 9.27 7.05
N PRO A 827 16.96 8.49 7.33
CA PRO A 827 15.89 8.21 6.35
C PRO A 827 15.09 9.45 5.94
N ASP A 828 14.82 10.35 6.86
CA ASP A 828 13.88 11.45 6.70
C ASP A 828 14.46 12.83 7.03
N ARG A 829 15.78 12.98 7.02
CA ARG A 829 16.39 14.29 7.21
C ARG A 829 16.14 15.23 6.02
N GLY A 830 15.72 16.48 6.29
CA GLY A 830 15.48 17.50 5.28
C GLY A 830 14.09 18.11 5.33
N LEU A 831 13.61 18.59 4.20
CA LEU A 831 12.34 19.28 4.08
C LEU A 831 11.18 18.30 3.80
N HIS A 832 10.07 18.52 4.50
CA HIS A 832 8.84 17.77 4.33
C HIS A 832 7.64 18.71 4.29
N THR A 833 6.64 18.38 3.49
CA THR A 833 5.34 19.02 3.51
C THR A 833 4.28 17.94 3.65
N VAL A 834 3.40 18.09 4.62
CA VAL A 834 2.29 17.18 4.88
C VAL A 834 1.01 17.99 4.89
N ASN A 835 0.06 17.63 4.03
CA ASN A 835 -1.28 18.16 4.11
C ASN A 835 -2.17 17.13 4.80
N LEU A 836 -3.02 17.60 5.70
CA LEU A 836 -4.03 16.78 6.35
C LEU A 836 -5.30 17.58 6.60
N ALA A 837 -6.40 16.90 6.80
CA ALA A 837 -7.66 17.52 7.21
C ALA A 837 -8.24 16.80 8.44
N LEU A 838 -8.79 17.60 9.36
CA LEU A 838 -9.71 17.14 10.39
C LEU A 838 -11.13 17.32 9.87
N VAL A 839 -11.82 16.22 9.60
CA VAL A 839 -13.14 16.21 8.96
C VAL A 839 -14.19 15.79 9.98
N ILE A 840 -15.22 16.59 10.10
CA ILE A 840 -16.42 16.26 10.88
C ILE A 840 -17.44 15.65 9.91
N GLY A 841 -17.92 14.44 10.23
CA GLY A 841 -18.84 13.71 9.37
C GLY A 841 -19.70 12.73 10.15
N ARG A 842 -20.25 11.78 9.43
CA ARG A 842 -21.05 10.68 9.97
C ARG A 842 -20.25 9.37 9.90
N ASP A 843 -20.70 8.40 10.67
CA ASP A 843 -20.22 7.01 10.59
C ASP A 843 -20.75 6.33 9.32
N ASP A 844 -20.31 6.86 8.18
CA ASP A 844 -20.66 6.40 6.84
C ASP A 844 -19.34 6.24 6.02
N PRO A 845 -18.96 4.98 5.74
CA PRO A 845 -17.73 4.73 4.96
C PRO A 845 -17.71 5.45 3.61
N LYS A 846 -18.84 5.50 2.89
CA LYS A 846 -18.89 6.16 1.59
C LYS A 846 -18.69 7.67 1.69
N GLU A 847 -19.31 8.35 2.65
CA GLU A 847 -19.13 9.80 2.86
C GLU A 847 -17.65 10.12 3.14
N LEU A 848 -16.98 9.28 3.96
CA LEU A 848 -15.56 9.43 4.27
C LEU A 848 -14.67 9.13 3.07
N GLU A 849 -14.97 8.08 2.31
CA GLU A 849 -14.27 7.72 1.07
C GLU A 849 -14.35 8.85 0.03
N ASP A 850 -15.55 9.38 -0.22
CA ASP A 850 -15.76 10.48 -1.16
C ASP A 850 -15.04 11.75 -0.71
N THR A 851 -14.98 12.01 0.60
CA THR A 851 -14.25 13.15 1.15
C THR A 851 -12.75 12.96 1.07
N ALA A 852 -12.24 11.79 1.38
CA ALA A 852 -10.83 11.44 1.23
C ALA A 852 -10.40 11.46 -0.25
N GLY A 853 -11.26 10.97 -1.15
CA GLY A 853 -11.09 11.09 -2.60
C GLY A 853 -10.93 12.54 -3.02
N PHE A 854 -11.83 13.41 -2.61
CA PHE A 854 -11.77 14.85 -2.92
C PHE A 854 -10.51 15.54 -2.39
N LEU A 855 -9.97 15.13 -1.24
CA LEU A 855 -8.74 15.67 -0.68
C LEU A 855 -7.48 15.16 -1.42
N ASN A 856 -7.51 13.95 -1.96
CA ASN A 856 -6.39 13.34 -2.69
C ASN A 856 -6.43 13.60 -4.21
N HIS A 857 -7.62 13.90 -4.77
CA HIS A 857 -7.85 14.25 -6.18
C HIS A 857 -8.47 15.66 -6.27
N PRO A 858 -7.72 16.72 -5.94
CA PRO A 858 -8.24 18.09 -5.96
C PRO A 858 -8.59 18.51 -7.38
N ALA A 859 -9.47 19.50 -7.51
CA ALA A 859 -9.81 20.08 -8.80
C ALA A 859 -8.57 20.62 -9.52
N TYR A 860 -8.51 20.42 -10.81
CA TYR A 860 -7.49 20.97 -11.69
C TYR A 860 -8.10 22.08 -12.55
N PHE A 861 -7.32 23.11 -12.83
CA PHE A 861 -7.74 24.12 -13.79
C PHE A 861 -6.79 24.21 -14.98
N CYS A 862 -7.31 24.57 -16.13
CA CYS A 862 -6.49 25.05 -17.25
C CYS A 862 -7.09 26.32 -17.85
N SER A 863 -6.23 27.18 -18.34
CA SER A 863 -6.68 28.38 -19.08
C SER A 863 -6.84 28.07 -20.58
N ASN A 864 -7.71 28.80 -21.26
CA ASN A 864 -7.90 28.68 -22.69
C ASN A 864 -8.30 30.04 -23.31
N ASN A 865 -8.26 30.09 -24.64
CA ASN A 865 -8.80 31.23 -25.42
C ASN A 865 -10.22 30.94 -25.89
N ALA A 866 -10.98 31.97 -26.28
CA ALA A 866 -12.29 31.78 -26.90
C ALA A 866 -12.14 31.06 -28.26
N HIS A 867 -12.89 30.01 -28.45
CA HIS A 867 -12.88 29.21 -29.69
C HIS A 867 -14.17 28.39 -29.83
N SER A 868 -14.45 27.95 -31.07
CA SER A 868 -15.57 27.02 -31.33
C SER A 868 -15.24 25.60 -30.86
N GLY A 869 -16.24 24.90 -30.40
CA GLY A 869 -16.09 23.54 -29.92
C GLY A 869 -17.35 22.68 -30.12
N THR A 870 -17.32 21.48 -29.62
CA THR A 870 -18.44 20.53 -29.69
C THR A 870 -19.02 20.17 -28.31
N LEU A 871 -18.34 20.61 -27.25
CA LEU A 871 -18.78 20.36 -25.88
C LEU A 871 -19.32 21.67 -25.26
N PRO A 872 -20.33 21.60 -24.39
CA PRO A 872 -20.84 22.79 -23.69
C PRO A 872 -19.81 23.33 -22.69
N MET A 873 -20.00 24.54 -22.19
CA MET A 873 -19.11 25.15 -21.19
C MET A 873 -19.17 24.50 -19.80
N THR A 874 -20.16 23.65 -19.55
CA THR A 874 -20.25 22.82 -18.30
C THR A 874 -20.87 21.48 -18.67
N ASP A 875 -20.21 20.38 -18.29
CA ASP A 875 -20.71 19.02 -18.58
C ASP A 875 -20.12 18.00 -17.59
N SER A 876 -20.78 16.84 -17.50
CA SER A 876 -20.32 15.62 -16.83
C SER A 876 -20.17 14.50 -17.84
N PHE A 877 -19.04 13.77 -17.79
CA PHE A 877 -18.86 12.57 -18.59
C PHE A 877 -19.48 11.34 -17.93
N LEU A 878 -19.47 11.31 -16.60
CA LEU A 878 -20.00 10.22 -15.79
C LEU A 878 -20.34 10.71 -14.38
N GLU A 879 -21.53 10.43 -13.93
CA GLU A 879 -21.92 10.56 -12.52
C GLU A 879 -22.35 9.20 -11.99
N LEU A 880 -21.91 8.88 -10.76
CA LEU A 880 -22.30 7.67 -10.03
C LEU A 880 -23.37 8.02 -9.00
N ASP A 881 -24.54 7.42 -9.13
CA ASP A 881 -25.59 7.41 -8.11
C ASP A 881 -25.60 6.03 -7.42
N GLY A 882 -25.25 6.01 -6.14
CA GLY A 882 -25.18 4.82 -5.31
C GLY A 882 -25.05 5.22 -3.84
N SER A 883 -25.62 4.39 -2.97
CA SER A 883 -25.71 4.70 -1.53
C SER A 883 -24.46 4.31 -0.73
N SER A 884 -23.66 3.35 -1.24
CA SER A 884 -22.50 2.81 -0.53
C SER A 884 -21.36 2.35 -1.44
N THR A 885 -21.50 2.56 -2.75
CA THR A 885 -20.48 2.16 -3.73
C THR A 885 -19.57 3.32 -4.08
N VAL A 886 -18.29 3.02 -4.20
CA VAL A 886 -17.22 3.95 -4.59
C VAL A 886 -16.65 3.54 -5.94
N LEU A 887 -16.48 4.51 -6.85
CA LEU A 887 -15.80 4.31 -8.13
C LEU A 887 -14.28 4.36 -7.91
N SER A 888 -13.59 3.22 -8.03
CA SER A 888 -12.15 3.15 -7.80
C SER A 888 -11.34 3.56 -9.03
N ALA A 889 -11.77 3.18 -10.24
CA ALA A 889 -11.06 3.54 -11.47
C ALA A 889 -11.99 3.76 -12.66
N VAL A 890 -11.51 4.61 -13.60
CA VAL A 890 -12.04 4.76 -14.95
C VAL A 890 -10.87 4.63 -15.93
N LEU A 891 -10.84 3.55 -16.67
CA LEU A 891 -9.69 3.15 -17.46
C LEU A 891 -9.95 3.28 -18.97
N PRO A 892 -9.00 3.85 -19.71
CA PRO A 892 -9.03 3.76 -21.16
C PRO A 892 -8.75 2.31 -21.61
N THR A 893 -9.39 1.87 -22.69
CA THR A 893 -9.15 0.54 -23.26
C THR A 893 -8.41 0.63 -24.59
N LYS A 894 -7.97 -0.52 -25.13
CA LYS A 894 -7.42 -0.62 -26.48
C LYS A 894 -8.49 -0.46 -27.55
N GLU A 895 -9.76 -0.69 -27.21
CA GLU A 895 -10.92 -0.57 -28.10
C GLU A 895 -11.40 0.88 -28.14
N ALA A 896 -11.66 1.38 -29.32
CA ALA A 896 -12.19 2.73 -29.48
C ALA A 896 -13.61 2.82 -28.86
N ASP A 897 -13.92 3.99 -28.30
CA ASP A 897 -15.23 4.28 -27.65
C ASP A 897 -15.61 3.27 -26.55
N THR A 898 -14.63 2.63 -25.93
CA THR A 898 -14.86 1.69 -24.83
C THR A 898 -14.03 2.09 -23.60
N ILE A 899 -14.68 2.11 -22.43
CA ILE A 899 -14.04 2.36 -21.15
C ILE A 899 -14.28 1.20 -20.20
N CYS A 900 -13.35 1.02 -19.26
CA CYS A 900 -13.51 0.06 -18.17
C CYS A 900 -13.65 0.81 -16.85
N LEU A 901 -14.66 0.46 -16.07
CA LEU A 901 -14.95 1.03 -14.76
C LEU A 901 -14.72 -0.02 -13.69
N ARG A 902 -14.12 0.36 -12.57
CA ARG A 902 -14.06 -0.46 -11.36
C ARG A 902 -14.67 0.26 -10.18
N TYR A 903 -15.31 -0.50 -9.33
CA TYR A 903 -15.99 0.00 -8.15
C TYR A 903 -15.94 -1.05 -7.03
N TYR A 904 -16.17 -0.62 -5.80
CA TYR A 904 -16.36 -1.52 -4.66
C TYR A 904 -17.39 -0.96 -3.69
N GLU A 905 -18.07 -1.86 -2.98
CA GLU A 905 -19.11 -1.53 -2.01
C GLU A 905 -18.50 -1.47 -0.60
N THR A 906 -18.85 -0.43 0.19
CA THR A 906 -18.15 -0.09 1.44
C THR A 906 -18.94 -0.35 2.72
N ALA A 907 -20.25 -0.52 2.65
CA ALA A 907 -21.14 -0.57 3.82
C ALA A 907 -21.64 -1.98 4.17
N GLY A 908 -21.24 -3.02 3.40
CA GLY A 908 -21.67 -4.40 3.63
C GLY A 908 -23.09 -4.71 3.27
N ARG A 909 -23.64 -4.07 2.27
CA ARG A 909 -25.01 -4.29 1.74
C ARG A 909 -25.02 -4.19 0.23
N ASP A 910 -25.90 -4.95 -0.42
CA ASP A 910 -26.11 -4.80 -1.85
C ASP A 910 -26.58 -3.37 -2.18
N ASP A 911 -25.95 -2.74 -3.16
CA ASP A 911 -26.23 -1.37 -3.61
C ASP A 911 -26.58 -1.35 -5.10
N SER A 912 -27.77 -0.89 -5.44
CA SER A 912 -28.17 -0.70 -6.83
C SER A 912 -27.63 0.63 -7.32
N ILE A 913 -26.55 0.59 -8.09
CA ILE A 913 -25.90 1.79 -8.63
C ILE A 913 -26.42 2.13 -10.02
N SER A 914 -26.46 3.42 -10.29
CA SER A 914 -26.74 4.00 -11.61
C SER A 914 -25.58 4.88 -12.06
N LEU A 915 -25.07 4.59 -13.25
CA LEU A 915 -23.98 5.29 -13.91
C LEU A 915 -24.58 6.14 -15.03
N HIS A 916 -24.57 7.47 -14.86
CA HIS A 916 -25.14 8.42 -15.81
C HIS A 916 -24.04 8.97 -16.71
N PHE A 917 -24.08 8.65 -18.00
CA PHE A 917 -23.07 9.05 -18.97
C PHE A 917 -23.47 10.28 -19.78
N GLY A 918 -22.51 11.11 -20.14
CA GLY A 918 -22.72 12.20 -21.09
C GLY A 918 -23.09 11.71 -22.50
N LYS A 919 -22.58 10.53 -22.91
CA LYS A 919 -22.82 9.85 -24.19
C LYS A 919 -23.68 8.60 -23.98
N THR A 920 -24.50 8.20 -24.96
CA THR A 920 -25.37 7.03 -24.84
C THR A 920 -24.56 5.73 -25.00
N PRO A 921 -24.54 4.83 -23.98
CA PRO A 921 -23.91 3.52 -24.10
C PRO A 921 -24.70 2.61 -25.06
N VAL A 922 -23.98 1.84 -25.87
CA VAL A 922 -24.56 0.81 -26.74
C VAL A 922 -24.41 -0.62 -26.18
N ARG A 923 -23.41 -0.81 -25.30
CA ARG A 923 -23.16 -2.08 -24.61
C ARG A 923 -22.57 -1.82 -23.23
N ALA A 924 -23.00 -2.60 -22.25
CA ALA A 924 -22.37 -2.65 -20.92
C ALA A 924 -22.37 -4.11 -20.44
N VAL A 925 -21.25 -4.59 -19.95
CA VAL A 925 -21.07 -5.96 -19.46
C VAL A 925 -20.18 -6.00 -18.24
N SER A 926 -20.53 -6.84 -17.26
CA SER A 926 -19.65 -7.13 -16.13
C SER A 926 -18.53 -8.08 -16.55
N ARG A 927 -17.34 -7.83 -16.01
CA ARG A 927 -16.16 -8.66 -16.28
C ARG A 927 -15.38 -8.90 -14.99
N ASP A 928 -14.66 -10.02 -14.94
CA ASP A 928 -13.63 -10.22 -13.91
C ASP A 928 -12.39 -9.38 -14.22
N LEU A 929 -11.39 -9.45 -13.34
CA LEU A 929 -10.17 -8.67 -13.49
C LEU A 929 -9.41 -8.99 -14.80
N MET A 930 -9.48 -10.24 -15.29
CA MET A 930 -8.80 -10.70 -16.49
C MET A 930 -9.63 -10.45 -17.77
N GLY A 931 -10.81 -9.87 -17.63
CA GLY A 931 -11.66 -9.47 -18.75
C GLY A 931 -12.64 -10.55 -19.24
N CYS A 932 -12.82 -11.67 -18.53
CA CYS A 932 -13.86 -12.66 -18.80
C CYS A 932 -15.24 -12.13 -18.40
N GLU A 933 -16.26 -12.34 -19.22
CA GLU A 933 -17.63 -11.91 -18.90
C GLU A 933 -18.16 -12.67 -17.68
N VAL A 934 -18.77 -11.94 -16.75
CA VAL A 934 -19.41 -12.46 -15.55
C VAL A 934 -20.90 -12.21 -15.62
N ASP A 935 -21.71 -13.19 -15.21
CA ASP A 935 -23.16 -13.04 -15.15
C ASP A 935 -23.55 -11.95 -14.14
N SER A 936 -24.42 -11.03 -14.56
CA SER A 936 -24.82 -9.87 -13.76
C SER A 936 -26.14 -9.29 -14.24
N ASP A 937 -26.74 -8.43 -13.41
CA ASP A 937 -27.99 -7.73 -13.66
C ASP A 937 -27.82 -6.39 -14.42
N VAL A 938 -26.77 -6.25 -15.21
CA VAL A 938 -26.49 -5.03 -15.98
C VAL A 938 -27.62 -4.70 -16.93
N SER A 939 -28.11 -3.47 -16.86
CA SER A 939 -29.13 -2.94 -17.76
C SER A 939 -28.78 -1.56 -18.28
N ILE A 940 -29.29 -1.20 -19.47
CA ILE A 940 -29.08 0.11 -20.09
C ILE A 940 -30.46 0.75 -20.34
N ASP A 941 -30.64 1.97 -19.85
CA ASP A 941 -31.80 2.82 -20.14
C ASP A 941 -31.33 4.21 -20.58
N GLY A 942 -31.38 4.49 -21.87
CA GLY A 942 -30.91 5.73 -22.46
C GLY A 942 -29.42 5.95 -22.19
N LYS A 943 -29.07 6.95 -21.39
CA LYS A 943 -27.70 7.29 -20.98
C LYS A 943 -27.27 6.64 -19.65
N THR A 944 -28.13 5.84 -19.06
CA THR A 944 -27.91 5.25 -17.74
C THR A 944 -27.58 3.76 -17.86
N VAL A 945 -26.52 3.33 -17.19
CA VAL A 945 -26.20 1.91 -16.95
C VAL A 945 -26.46 1.62 -15.49
N SER A 946 -27.27 0.61 -15.19
CA SER A 946 -27.55 0.17 -13.81
C SER A 946 -27.02 -1.23 -13.58
N VAL A 947 -26.48 -1.47 -12.38
CA VAL A 947 -25.96 -2.76 -11.92
C VAL A 947 -26.03 -2.82 -10.39
N THR A 948 -26.09 -4.02 -9.82
CA THR A 948 -26.01 -4.23 -8.37
C THR A 948 -24.56 -4.50 -7.95
N ALA A 949 -23.99 -3.59 -7.16
CA ALA A 949 -22.75 -3.83 -6.42
C ALA A 949 -23.07 -4.71 -5.21
N LYS A 950 -22.41 -5.88 -5.10
CA LYS A 950 -22.62 -6.79 -3.99
C LYS A 950 -21.91 -6.32 -2.73
N ALA A 951 -22.47 -6.68 -1.57
CA ALA A 951 -21.93 -6.32 -0.25
C ALA A 951 -20.43 -6.60 -0.15
N HIS A 952 -19.63 -5.57 0.16
CA HIS A 952 -18.17 -5.62 0.32
C HIS A 952 -17.40 -6.21 -0.88
N SER A 953 -18.00 -6.23 -2.08
CA SER A 953 -17.37 -6.83 -3.26
C SER A 953 -16.84 -5.78 -4.22
N ILE A 954 -15.82 -6.19 -4.98
CA ILE A 954 -15.27 -5.44 -6.11
C ILE A 954 -16.05 -5.82 -7.38
N GLY A 955 -16.36 -4.83 -8.23
CA GLY A 955 -17.00 -5.05 -9.52
C GLY A 955 -16.27 -4.32 -10.65
N GLN A 956 -16.40 -4.84 -11.87
CA GLN A 956 -15.85 -4.24 -13.07
C GLN A 956 -16.88 -4.26 -14.22
N LEU A 957 -17.01 -3.12 -14.89
CA LEU A 957 -17.87 -2.95 -16.06
C LEU A 957 -17.06 -2.50 -17.26
N LEU A 958 -17.34 -3.11 -18.40
CA LEU A 958 -16.88 -2.62 -19.70
C LEU A 958 -18.06 -1.94 -20.39
N VAL A 959 -17.91 -0.66 -20.73
CA VAL A 959 -18.97 0.16 -21.36
C VAL A 959 -18.48 0.66 -22.70
N THR A 960 -19.28 0.39 -23.77
CA THR A 960 -19.02 0.81 -25.14
C THR A 960 -20.07 1.83 -25.59
N PHE A 961 -19.64 2.89 -26.29
CA PHE A 961 -20.47 4.00 -26.74
C PHE A 961 -20.69 4.03 -28.23
#